data_2758ce2c63a5240fc92d3378e6d7e131
#
_entry.id   2758ce2c63a5240fc92d3378e6d7e131
#
_cell.length_a   1.000
_cell.length_b   1.000
_cell.length_c   1.000
_cell.angle_alpha   90.00
_cell.angle_beta   90.00
_cell.angle_gamma   90.00
#
_symmetry.space_group_name_H-M   'P 1'
#
loop_
_entity.id
_entity.type
_entity.pdbx_description
1 polymer ?
#
loop_
_entity_poly.entity_id
_entity_poly.type
_entity_poly.pdbx_seq_one_letter_code
_entity_poly.pdbx_strand_id
1 'polypeptide(L)'
;MASLNYGTTAPPQQRHKLSELEDYPRWNAELIEALRARDLLPFVTASILAPAGDNDSPDYLRWRKNRLTVLLMMKRSLSADMKCRLSNAGWDFGRSRDPKKMYDLIRKVAQNGQDDESDTASKPPSPLESNAMVDDLTKEIELIEQEDGEEDWTAVEVPSKEPPPESIQDRVVRVWNDLRDLTAYYDIDGSASRNARLEVFYQDELADLERQPFDSYSSQDDKVDHLLLRNYIRRAQRTLELDKARDAKFTAFIEPFAAPITTWCEQRRRVEPIDPKALADSLTATEKLVFEARDHVNHNASKYSKATGHRAVRRVAALRKKLAKMYSFYKDYDPLFDWWVTEPYKRLDVALGDIVALLREVLVGVKPGDEETIVGEPIGRDGLLSDLEAEMIPYTPEELLRIAEKEYAWCEAEMIKASQQLNFGTHWRSALEHVKNLYEPPGAYPAFIRSLIDEGAAYVKKHDLVTVPRIAEEAIRMTMIEAERQKVSPFFLGGPTMQMSYPTRDMAHEAKLMSLRGNNRHFGRATAFHEMIPGHHLQMFMGERHHHYRRALFDTPFFVEGWALYWEMVLWERGDFFVSAEDKIGSLFWRMHRCARILFSVRFHLGQLDARQCVDLLVNKVGHERATAEGEVRRSLGGEYSPLYQAGYMLGALQLMRLRKEALGDGHGKMREKEFHDRVLRANVMPIEMLRALVLDKELKKDFKSEWRFYEDKL
;
A
#
# COMPACT_ATOMS: atom_id res chain seq x y z
N MET A 1 2.21 -0.48 7.64
CA MET A 1 2.63 0.43 6.56
C MET A 1 1.39 1.05 5.99
N ALA A 2 1.32 2.37 5.93
CA ALA A 2 0.27 3.00 5.16
C ALA A 2 0.43 2.55 3.72
N SER A 3 -0.63 2.03 3.10
CA SER A 3 -0.70 1.81 1.67
C SER A 3 -0.35 3.12 0.98
N LEU A 4 0.85 3.21 0.44
CA LEU A 4 1.14 4.24 -0.55
C LEU A 4 0.22 3.95 -1.73
N ASN A 5 -0.86 4.74 -1.84
CA ASN A 5 -1.66 4.85 -3.03
C ASN A 5 -0.74 5.36 -4.16
N TYR A 6 -0.04 4.47 -4.82
CA TYR A 6 0.38 4.71 -6.19
C TYR A 6 -0.87 4.59 -7.05
N GLY A 7 -1.66 5.65 -7.07
CA GLY A 7 -2.67 5.82 -8.10
C GLY A 7 -1.96 5.77 -9.44
N THR A 8 -2.11 4.69 -10.17
CA THR A 8 -1.97 4.73 -11.62
C THR A 8 -3.14 5.54 -12.13
N THR A 9 -2.98 6.86 -12.14
CA THR A 9 -3.88 7.74 -12.87
C THR A 9 -3.78 7.37 -14.35
N ALA A 10 -4.92 7.34 -15.04
CA ALA A 10 -4.93 7.43 -16.50
C ALA A 10 -3.92 8.48 -16.95
N PRO A 11 -3.25 8.32 -18.12
CA PRO A 11 -2.23 9.28 -18.53
C PRO A 11 -2.80 10.69 -18.41
N PRO A 12 -2.09 11.59 -17.72
CA PRO A 12 -2.63 12.89 -17.37
C PRO A 12 -3.08 13.60 -18.65
N GLN A 13 -4.36 13.98 -18.68
CA GLN A 13 -4.87 14.87 -19.69
C GLN A 13 -4.59 16.27 -19.23
N GLN A 14 -4.10 17.12 -20.13
CA GLN A 14 -3.91 18.52 -19.83
C GLN A 14 -5.27 19.15 -19.51
N ARG A 15 -5.48 19.49 -18.24
CA ARG A 15 -6.80 19.92 -17.72
C ARG A 15 -6.99 21.43 -17.75
N HIS A 16 -5.89 22.20 -17.74
CA HIS A 16 -5.95 23.65 -17.68
C HIS A 16 -5.56 24.27 -19.02
N LYS A 17 -6.31 25.30 -19.42
CA LYS A 17 -5.91 26.14 -20.54
C LYS A 17 -4.98 27.23 -20.04
N LEU A 18 -3.94 27.52 -20.79
CA LEU A 18 -3.09 28.68 -20.55
C LEU A 18 -3.88 29.92 -20.96
N SER A 19 -4.50 30.59 -19.99
CA SER A 19 -5.34 31.76 -20.16
C SER A 19 -4.58 33.05 -19.85
N GLU A 20 -3.79 33.04 -18.81
CA GLU A 20 -3.00 34.19 -18.37
C GLU A 20 -1.53 33.78 -18.21
N LEU A 21 -0.64 34.77 -18.15
CA LEU A 21 0.80 34.50 -18.05
C LEU A 21 1.17 33.86 -16.72
N GLU A 22 0.42 34.14 -15.66
CA GLU A 22 0.59 33.55 -14.32
C GLU A 22 0.28 32.07 -14.28
N ASP A 23 -0.55 31.56 -15.20
CA ASP A 23 -0.90 30.13 -15.30
C ASP A 23 0.21 29.28 -15.91
N TYR A 24 1.25 29.90 -16.51
CA TYR A 24 2.28 29.19 -17.25
C TYR A 24 2.99 28.08 -16.45
N PRO A 25 3.40 28.27 -15.18
CA PRO A 25 4.10 27.21 -14.45
C PRO A 25 3.25 25.95 -14.31
N ARG A 26 1.96 26.11 -14.03
CA ARG A 26 1.01 25.00 -13.88
C ARG A 26 0.70 24.33 -15.22
N TRP A 27 0.37 25.13 -16.22
CA TRP A 27 0.13 24.65 -17.58
C TRP A 27 1.34 23.88 -18.12
N ASN A 28 2.55 24.42 -17.91
CA ASN A 28 3.78 23.78 -18.36
C ASN A 28 4.01 22.43 -17.67
N ALA A 29 3.79 22.33 -16.36
CA ALA A 29 3.93 21.08 -15.61
C ALA A 29 2.95 20.01 -16.14
N GLU A 30 1.69 20.37 -16.36
CA GLU A 30 0.67 19.45 -16.89
C GLU A 30 0.97 19.01 -18.33
N LEU A 31 1.47 19.93 -19.18
CA LEU A 31 1.87 19.60 -20.55
C LEU A 31 3.05 18.62 -20.56
N ILE A 32 4.10 18.89 -19.80
CA ILE A 32 5.29 18.03 -19.71
C ILE A 32 4.92 16.63 -19.22
N GLU A 33 4.04 16.52 -18.23
CA GLU A 33 3.55 15.25 -17.72
C GLU A 33 2.73 14.48 -18.78
N ALA A 34 1.82 15.17 -19.47
CA ALA A 34 1.01 14.58 -20.52
C ALA A 34 1.82 14.12 -21.74
N LEU A 35 2.88 14.83 -22.09
CA LEU A 35 3.80 14.45 -23.18
C LEU A 35 4.71 13.27 -22.76
N ARG A 36 5.19 13.26 -21.53
CA ARG A 36 5.99 12.15 -20.98
C ARG A 36 5.21 10.85 -20.95
N ALA A 37 3.95 10.90 -20.54
CA ALA A 37 3.07 9.72 -20.48
C ALA A 37 2.79 9.11 -21.87
N ARG A 38 3.11 9.82 -22.96
CA ARG A 38 2.90 9.37 -24.36
C ARG A 38 4.20 9.23 -25.15
N ASP A 39 5.37 9.29 -24.49
CA ASP A 39 6.69 9.32 -25.12
C ASP A 39 6.90 10.43 -26.16
N LEU A 40 6.14 11.52 -26.06
CA LEU A 40 6.18 12.67 -26.95
C LEU A 40 7.02 13.85 -26.44
N LEU A 41 7.55 13.76 -25.22
CA LEU A 41 8.35 14.80 -24.59
C LEU A 41 9.55 15.28 -25.44
N PRO A 42 10.27 14.41 -26.15
CA PRO A 42 11.40 14.84 -26.99
C PRO A 42 11.03 15.89 -28.05
N PHE A 43 9.78 15.92 -28.54
CA PHE A 43 9.33 16.90 -29.53
C PHE A 43 9.28 18.36 -29.04
N VAL A 44 9.32 18.59 -27.74
CA VAL A 44 9.40 19.94 -27.17
C VAL A 44 10.73 20.23 -26.44
N THR A 45 11.48 19.20 -26.08
CA THR A 45 12.76 19.36 -25.39
C THR A 45 13.98 19.34 -26.34
N ALA A 46 13.85 18.69 -27.49
CA ALA A 46 14.91 18.61 -28.49
C ALA A 46 14.35 18.88 -29.89
N SER A 47 15.23 19.32 -30.82
CA SER A 47 14.86 19.38 -32.24
C SER A 47 15.01 18.01 -32.86
N ILE A 48 13.90 17.27 -33.01
CA ILE A 48 13.88 15.97 -33.66
C ILE A 48 13.81 16.17 -35.16
N LEU A 49 14.85 15.72 -35.84
CA LEU A 49 14.90 15.70 -37.31
C LEU A 49 14.00 14.57 -37.84
N ALA A 50 13.45 14.78 -39.04
CA ALA A 50 12.76 13.73 -39.74
C ALA A 50 13.69 12.53 -39.99
N PRO A 51 13.20 11.29 -39.91
CA PRO A 51 13.96 10.12 -40.32
C PRO A 51 14.50 10.27 -41.76
N ALA A 52 15.70 9.77 -42.01
CA ALA A 52 16.27 9.74 -43.34
C ALA A 52 15.58 8.65 -44.18
N GLY A 53 14.97 9.03 -45.30
CA GLY A 53 14.29 8.09 -46.19
C GLY A 53 13.16 8.75 -46.98
N ASP A 54 12.31 7.90 -47.58
CA ASP A 54 11.11 8.35 -48.29
C ASP A 54 10.07 8.93 -47.30
N ASN A 55 9.36 9.98 -47.77
CA ASN A 55 8.30 10.63 -46.98
C ASN A 55 7.10 9.72 -46.67
N ASP A 56 6.99 8.60 -47.39
CA ASP A 56 5.93 7.59 -47.21
C ASP A 56 6.40 6.40 -46.36
N SER A 57 7.64 6.43 -45.83
CA SER A 57 8.09 5.37 -44.94
C SER A 57 7.34 5.34 -43.61
N PRO A 58 7.05 4.16 -43.01
CA PRO A 58 6.33 4.05 -41.75
C PRO A 58 6.97 4.88 -40.61
N ASP A 59 8.30 4.97 -40.60
CA ASP A 59 9.00 5.77 -39.56
C ASP A 59 8.82 7.27 -39.76
N TYR A 60 8.79 7.76 -41.02
CA TYR A 60 8.52 9.14 -41.34
C TYR A 60 7.07 9.52 -41.04
N LEU A 61 6.10 8.67 -41.41
CA LEU A 61 4.68 8.90 -41.12
C LEU A 61 4.42 8.92 -39.59
N ARG A 62 5.03 8.00 -38.85
CA ARG A 62 4.97 7.99 -37.39
C ARG A 62 5.58 9.25 -36.76
N TRP A 63 6.75 9.67 -37.23
CA TRP A 63 7.38 10.93 -36.80
C TRP A 63 6.48 12.14 -37.10
N ARG A 64 5.91 12.21 -38.30
CA ARG A 64 4.99 13.29 -38.73
C ARG A 64 3.74 13.32 -37.87
N LYS A 65 3.10 12.19 -37.63
CA LYS A 65 1.93 12.03 -36.75
C LYS A 65 2.22 12.50 -35.33
N ASN A 66 3.29 12.04 -34.72
CA ASN A 66 3.68 12.42 -33.36
C ASN A 66 3.93 13.94 -33.26
N ARG A 67 4.60 14.52 -34.21
CA ARG A 67 4.87 15.96 -34.30
C ARG A 67 3.58 16.78 -34.37
N LEU A 68 2.62 16.38 -35.19
CA LEU A 68 1.32 17.05 -35.32
C LEU A 68 0.47 16.85 -34.06
N THR A 69 0.52 15.70 -33.43
CA THR A 69 -0.17 15.41 -32.15
C THR A 69 0.28 16.37 -31.06
N VAL A 70 1.58 16.60 -30.91
CA VAL A 70 2.12 17.55 -29.92
C VAL A 70 1.66 18.98 -30.20
N LEU A 71 1.70 19.41 -31.48
CA LEU A 71 1.18 20.71 -31.90
C LEU A 71 -0.31 20.89 -31.56
N LEU A 72 -1.11 19.85 -31.83
CA LEU A 72 -2.54 19.86 -31.54
C LEU A 72 -2.81 19.94 -30.04
N MET A 73 -2.06 19.19 -29.23
CA MET A 73 -2.17 19.26 -27.76
C MET A 73 -1.90 20.68 -27.25
N MET A 74 -0.82 21.31 -27.70
CA MET A 74 -0.50 22.68 -27.31
C MET A 74 -1.56 23.67 -27.80
N LYS A 75 -1.99 23.62 -29.09
CA LYS A 75 -3.01 24.52 -29.65
C LYS A 75 -4.36 24.42 -28.92
N ARG A 76 -4.79 23.19 -28.54
CA ARG A 76 -6.05 22.97 -27.81
C ARG A 76 -6.00 23.51 -26.39
N SER A 77 -4.83 23.55 -25.78
CA SER A 77 -4.63 24.01 -24.40
C SER A 77 -4.41 25.51 -24.24
N LEU A 78 -4.38 26.30 -25.33
CA LEU A 78 -4.23 27.76 -25.31
C LEU A 78 -5.59 28.46 -25.39
N SER A 79 -5.73 29.53 -24.61
CA SER A 79 -6.87 30.47 -24.74
C SER A 79 -6.78 31.27 -26.02
N ALA A 80 -7.87 31.97 -26.37
CA ALA A 80 -7.88 32.90 -27.53
C ALA A 80 -6.89 34.04 -27.34
N ASP A 81 -6.78 34.59 -26.13
CA ASP A 81 -5.83 35.68 -25.82
C ASP A 81 -4.38 35.21 -25.98
N MET A 82 -4.03 34.05 -25.44
CA MET A 82 -2.67 33.48 -25.58
C MET A 82 -2.32 33.18 -27.03
N LYS A 83 -3.29 32.72 -27.86
CA LYS A 83 -3.08 32.52 -29.30
C LYS A 83 -2.81 33.84 -30.01
N CYS A 84 -3.50 34.92 -29.63
CA CYS A 84 -3.25 36.26 -30.16
C CYS A 84 -1.84 36.77 -29.82
N ARG A 85 -1.40 36.61 -28.56
CA ARG A 85 -0.03 36.96 -28.12
C ARG A 85 1.06 36.20 -28.90
N LEU A 86 0.85 34.91 -29.14
CA LEU A 86 1.78 34.09 -29.93
C LEU A 86 1.82 34.48 -31.39
N SER A 87 0.66 34.84 -31.98
CA SER A 87 0.58 35.37 -33.35
C SER A 87 1.33 36.69 -33.48
N ASN A 88 1.15 37.58 -32.53
CA ASN A 88 1.89 38.87 -32.47
C ASN A 88 3.40 38.65 -32.28
N ALA A 89 3.80 37.61 -31.59
CA ALA A 89 5.19 37.20 -31.43
C ALA A 89 5.75 36.43 -32.65
N GLY A 90 5.01 36.37 -33.77
CA GLY A 90 5.45 35.80 -35.03
C GLY A 90 5.14 34.33 -35.26
N TRP A 91 4.24 33.70 -34.45
CA TRP A 91 3.79 32.35 -34.72
C TRP A 91 2.65 32.29 -35.73
N ASP A 92 2.88 31.65 -36.86
CA ASP A 92 1.84 31.41 -37.88
C ASP A 92 1.15 30.06 -37.58
N PHE A 93 -0.06 30.10 -37.01
CA PHE A 93 -0.86 28.93 -36.70
C PHE A 93 -1.26 28.08 -37.90
N GLY A 94 -1.33 28.68 -39.10
CA GLY A 94 -1.66 28.01 -40.38
C GLY A 94 -0.48 27.25 -40.98
N ARG A 95 0.74 27.80 -40.87
CA ARG A 95 1.93 27.30 -41.58
C ARG A 95 3.00 26.70 -40.70
N SER A 96 3.12 27.16 -39.46
CA SER A 96 4.19 26.67 -38.58
C SER A 96 3.84 25.31 -38.02
N ARG A 97 4.73 24.35 -38.22
CA ARG A 97 4.55 22.92 -37.84
C ARG A 97 5.60 22.38 -36.86
N ASP A 98 6.39 23.25 -36.22
CA ASP A 98 7.48 22.81 -35.32
C ASP A 98 7.06 22.92 -33.83
N PRO A 99 6.83 21.79 -33.16
CA PRO A 99 6.39 21.81 -31.74
C PRO A 99 7.40 22.45 -30.80
N LYS A 100 8.69 22.23 -31.06
CA LYS A 100 9.76 22.80 -30.23
C LYS A 100 9.78 24.33 -30.32
N LYS A 101 9.68 24.88 -31.55
CA LYS A 101 9.60 26.33 -31.73
C LYS A 101 8.36 26.94 -31.11
N MET A 102 7.22 26.26 -31.20
CA MET A 102 5.99 26.70 -30.56
C MET A 102 6.13 26.72 -29.04
N TYR A 103 6.66 25.68 -28.47
CA TYR A 103 6.90 25.55 -27.03
C TYR A 103 7.86 26.62 -26.50
N ASP A 104 8.97 26.84 -27.20
CA ASP A 104 9.96 27.86 -26.83
C ASP A 104 9.39 29.27 -26.91
N LEU A 105 8.52 29.52 -27.90
CA LEU A 105 7.83 30.81 -28.06
C LEU A 105 6.78 31.04 -26.97
N ILE A 106 5.99 30.01 -26.62
CA ILE A 106 5.07 30.06 -25.47
C ILE A 106 5.83 30.43 -24.20
N ARG A 107 6.95 29.74 -23.96
CA ARG A 107 7.82 29.99 -22.80
C ARG A 107 8.34 31.43 -22.79
N LYS A 108 8.79 31.94 -23.95
CA LYS A 108 9.30 33.31 -24.10
C LYS A 108 8.23 34.36 -23.84
N VAL A 109 7.03 34.16 -24.40
CA VAL A 109 5.90 35.07 -24.21
C VAL A 109 5.46 35.08 -22.73
N ALA A 110 5.44 33.93 -22.09
CA ALA A 110 5.08 33.82 -20.67
C ALA A 110 6.14 34.43 -19.72
N GLN A 111 7.42 34.39 -20.07
CA GLN A 111 8.51 34.99 -19.28
C GLN A 111 8.66 36.48 -19.46
N ASN A 112 8.40 37.02 -20.67
CA ASN A 112 8.59 38.47 -20.99
C ASN A 112 7.34 39.29 -20.69
N GLY A 113 6.20 38.69 -20.38
CA GLY A 113 4.92 39.40 -20.12
C GLY A 113 4.85 40.15 -18.79
N GLN A 114 5.92 40.16 -17.99
CA GLN A 114 5.98 40.95 -16.75
C GLN A 114 6.47 42.38 -16.90
N ASP A 115 6.95 42.80 -18.11
CA ASP A 115 7.65 44.07 -18.27
C ASP A 115 7.05 45.05 -19.30
N ASP A 116 5.92 44.77 -20.00
CA ASP A 116 5.39 45.69 -21.00
C ASP A 116 3.86 45.83 -21.01
N GLU A 117 3.34 46.80 -20.28
CA GLU A 117 2.07 47.46 -20.60
C GLU A 117 2.27 48.41 -21.79
N SER A 118 2.23 47.91 -23.02
CA SER A 118 2.06 48.75 -24.20
C SER A 118 0.95 48.25 -25.09
N ASP A 119 -0.08 49.04 -25.08
CA ASP A 119 -1.33 49.00 -25.82
C ASP A 119 -1.11 48.99 -27.35
N THR A 120 -1.20 47.84 -28.01
CA THR A 120 -1.60 47.75 -29.44
C THR A 120 -2.41 46.47 -29.63
N ALA A 121 -3.71 46.60 -29.37
CA ALA A 121 -4.66 45.52 -29.55
C ALA A 121 -4.89 45.21 -31.04
N SER A 122 -4.25 44.15 -31.54
CA SER A 122 -4.75 43.45 -32.72
C SER A 122 -5.94 42.57 -32.30
N LYS A 123 -7.02 42.61 -33.09
CA LYS A 123 -8.28 41.91 -32.85
C LYS A 123 -7.99 40.39 -32.74
N PRO A 124 -8.46 39.68 -31.70
CA PRO A 124 -8.25 38.24 -31.59
C PRO A 124 -8.94 37.54 -32.78
N PRO A 125 -8.36 36.41 -33.27
CA PRO A 125 -9.02 35.60 -34.28
C PRO A 125 -10.40 35.16 -33.82
N SER A 126 -11.39 35.15 -34.73
CA SER A 126 -12.75 34.77 -34.38
C SER A 126 -12.80 33.30 -33.85
N PRO A 127 -13.76 32.96 -32.98
CA PRO A 127 -13.93 31.57 -32.52
C PRO A 127 -14.09 30.55 -33.65
N LEU A 128 -14.62 30.97 -34.81
CA LEU A 128 -14.76 30.14 -36.00
C LEU A 128 -13.42 29.86 -36.67
N GLU A 129 -12.50 30.84 -36.77
CA GLU A 129 -11.15 30.61 -37.32
C GLU A 129 -10.27 29.74 -36.41
N SER A 130 -10.42 29.89 -35.12
CA SER A 130 -9.69 29.03 -34.14
C SER A 130 -10.13 27.57 -34.18
N ASN A 131 -11.42 27.27 -34.40
CA ASN A 131 -11.93 25.91 -34.52
C ASN A 131 -11.57 25.31 -35.91
N ALA A 132 -11.67 26.08 -37.01
CA ALA A 132 -11.26 25.61 -38.32
C ALA A 132 -9.78 25.18 -38.40
N MET A 133 -8.88 25.85 -37.67
CA MET A 133 -7.46 25.46 -37.57
C MET A 133 -7.21 24.21 -36.76
N VAL A 134 -8.03 23.90 -35.75
CA VAL A 134 -7.96 22.63 -34.98
C VAL A 134 -8.50 21.49 -35.85
N ASP A 135 -9.57 21.73 -36.60
CA ASP A 135 -10.18 20.77 -37.52
C ASP A 135 -9.24 20.41 -38.67
N ASP A 136 -8.44 21.35 -39.18
CA ASP A 136 -7.45 21.15 -40.24
C ASP A 136 -6.32 20.18 -39.78
N LEU A 137 -5.78 20.38 -38.57
CA LEU A 137 -4.77 19.47 -38.00
C LEU A 137 -5.34 18.09 -37.67
N THR A 138 -6.58 18.03 -37.23
CA THR A 138 -7.26 16.76 -36.95
C THR A 138 -7.45 15.99 -38.23
N LYS A 139 -7.89 16.64 -39.32
CA LYS A 139 -7.99 16.02 -40.65
C LYS A 139 -6.65 15.59 -41.23
N GLU A 140 -5.58 16.37 -40.99
CA GLU A 140 -4.24 15.98 -41.45
C GLU A 140 -3.73 14.73 -40.72
N ILE A 141 -4.08 14.58 -39.43
CA ILE A 141 -3.77 13.34 -38.65
C ILE A 141 -4.61 12.16 -39.17
N GLU A 142 -5.92 12.37 -39.41
CA GLU A 142 -6.83 11.37 -39.96
C GLU A 142 -6.42 10.90 -41.35
N LEU A 143 -5.91 11.81 -42.21
CA LEU A 143 -5.37 11.47 -43.52
C LEU A 143 -4.11 10.62 -43.44
N ILE A 144 -3.19 10.91 -42.51
CA ILE A 144 -2.02 10.09 -42.26
C ILE A 144 -2.43 8.69 -41.74
N GLU A 145 -3.48 8.62 -40.93
CA GLU A 145 -4.04 7.35 -40.47
C GLU A 145 -4.70 6.54 -41.60
N GLN A 146 -5.22 7.22 -42.64
CA GLN A 146 -5.78 6.59 -43.84
C GLN A 146 -4.67 6.19 -44.83
N GLU A 147 -3.61 6.97 -44.98
CA GLU A 147 -2.44 6.64 -45.82
C GLU A 147 -1.65 5.44 -45.24
N ASP A 148 -1.58 5.28 -43.92
CA ASP A 148 -1.08 4.09 -43.24
C ASP A 148 -2.01 2.86 -43.44
N GLY A 149 -3.24 3.05 -43.92
CA GLY A 149 -4.31 2.05 -44.00
C GLY A 149 -4.66 1.55 -45.43
N GLU A 150 -4.11 2.11 -46.50
CA GLU A 150 -4.37 1.67 -47.89
C GLU A 150 -3.41 0.63 -48.44
N GLU A 151 -2.57 -0.01 -47.70
CA GLU A 151 -2.16 -1.36 -48.04
C GLU A 151 -3.37 -2.28 -47.87
N ASP A 152 -3.75 -2.92 -48.99
CA ASP A 152 -4.87 -3.84 -49.12
C ASP A 152 -4.81 -4.97 -48.08
N TRP A 153 -5.27 -4.70 -46.88
CA TRP A 153 -5.40 -5.66 -45.78
C TRP A 153 -6.45 -6.72 -46.07
N THR A 154 -7.15 -6.62 -47.23
CA THR A 154 -8.15 -7.62 -47.65
C THR A 154 -7.52 -8.81 -48.40
N ALA A 155 -6.23 -8.74 -48.80
CA ALA A 155 -5.54 -9.79 -49.53
C ALA A 155 -4.42 -10.50 -48.74
N VAL A 156 -4.02 -9.98 -47.61
CA VAL A 156 -3.27 -10.76 -46.64
C VAL A 156 -4.33 -11.53 -45.82
N GLU A 157 -4.40 -12.85 -46.00
CA GLU A 157 -4.89 -13.70 -44.93
C GLU A 157 -4.12 -13.29 -43.67
N VAL A 158 -4.69 -12.32 -42.93
CA VAL A 158 -4.32 -12.12 -41.54
C VAL A 158 -4.58 -13.49 -40.94
N PRO A 159 -3.55 -14.28 -40.59
CA PRO A 159 -3.81 -15.43 -39.77
C PRO A 159 -4.63 -14.83 -38.65
N SER A 160 -5.82 -15.34 -38.39
CA SER A 160 -6.60 -15.02 -37.21
C SER A 160 -5.78 -15.50 -36.00
N LYS A 161 -4.66 -14.84 -35.73
CA LYS A 161 -3.99 -14.93 -34.48
C LYS A 161 -4.94 -14.16 -33.55
N GLU A 162 -5.79 -14.93 -32.89
CA GLU A 162 -6.29 -14.53 -31.60
C GLU A 162 -5.15 -13.76 -30.91
N PRO A 163 -5.42 -12.59 -30.35
CA PRO A 163 -4.38 -11.85 -29.63
C PRO A 163 -3.66 -12.87 -28.75
N PRO A 164 -2.33 -12.82 -28.67
CA PRO A 164 -1.58 -13.82 -27.90
C PRO A 164 -2.27 -13.96 -26.54
N PRO A 165 -2.47 -15.17 -26.05
CA PRO A 165 -3.17 -15.40 -24.79
C PRO A 165 -2.51 -14.52 -23.72
N GLU A 166 -3.34 -13.84 -22.91
CA GLU A 166 -2.89 -12.95 -21.84
C GLU A 166 -1.81 -13.66 -21.01
N SER A 167 -0.65 -13.03 -20.84
CA SER A 167 0.39 -13.58 -19.97
C SER A 167 -0.09 -13.61 -18.53
N ILE A 168 0.46 -14.52 -17.72
CA ILE A 168 0.05 -14.56 -16.29
C ILE A 168 0.44 -13.28 -15.55
N GLN A 169 1.51 -12.61 -15.95
CA GLN A 169 1.96 -11.33 -15.40
C GLN A 169 0.96 -10.21 -15.72
N ASP A 170 0.55 -10.12 -17.00
CA ASP A 170 -0.46 -9.14 -17.42
C ASP A 170 -1.80 -9.38 -16.71
N ARG A 171 -2.16 -10.65 -16.53
CA ARG A 171 -3.36 -11.04 -15.77
C ARG A 171 -3.29 -10.60 -14.32
N VAL A 172 -2.17 -10.77 -13.64
CA VAL A 172 -1.98 -10.28 -12.26
C VAL A 172 -2.19 -8.76 -12.19
N VAL A 173 -1.61 -8.01 -13.15
CA VAL A 173 -1.78 -6.56 -13.23
C VAL A 173 -3.23 -6.19 -13.53
N ARG A 174 -3.89 -6.87 -14.46
CA ARG A 174 -5.30 -6.64 -14.78
C ARG A 174 -6.21 -6.91 -13.59
N VAL A 175 -6.08 -8.06 -12.94
CA VAL A 175 -6.88 -8.42 -11.75
C VAL A 175 -6.74 -7.38 -10.65
N TRP A 176 -5.51 -6.89 -10.41
CA TRP A 176 -5.29 -5.81 -9.43
C TRP A 176 -6.00 -4.51 -9.81
N ASN A 177 -5.90 -4.09 -11.09
CA ASN A 177 -6.56 -2.89 -11.57
C ASN A 177 -8.09 -3.02 -11.51
N ASP A 178 -8.63 -4.16 -11.94
CA ASP A 178 -10.07 -4.43 -11.92
C ASP A 178 -10.61 -4.41 -10.50
N LEU A 179 -9.92 -5.02 -9.55
CA LEU A 179 -10.29 -4.99 -8.13
C LEU A 179 -10.25 -3.58 -7.54
N ARG A 180 -9.22 -2.80 -7.88
CA ARG A 180 -9.12 -1.40 -7.46
C ARG A 180 -10.32 -0.60 -7.96
N ASP A 181 -10.67 -0.74 -9.24
CA ASP A 181 -11.75 0.00 -9.86
C ASP A 181 -13.12 -0.48 -9.36
N LEU A 182 -13.32 -1.79 -9.20
CA LEU A 182 -14.52 -2.36 -8.59
C LEU A 182 -14.70 -1.89 -7.14
N THR A 183 -13.65 -1.91 -6.34
CA THR A 183 -13.73 -1.48 -4.93
C THR A 183 -13.90 0.01 -4.79
N ALA A 184 -13.39 0.81 -5.73
CA ALA A 184 -13.62 2.25 -5.79
C ALA A 184 -15.06 2.58 -6.21
N TYR A 185 -15.63 1.80 -7.14
CA TYR A 185 -17.02 1.97 -7.57
C TYR A 185 -18.02 1.45 -6.53
N TYR A 186 -17.86 0.22 -6.05
CA TYR A 186 -18.68 -0.37 -4.98
C TYR A 186 -18.07 -0.04 -3.60
N ASP A 187 -18.06 1.22 -3.25
CA ASP A 187 -17.25 1.77 -2.15
C ASP A 187 -17.91 1.70 -0.75
N ILE A 188 -19.06 1.00 -0.63
CA ILE A 188 -19.75 0.78 0.66
C ILE A 188 -19.44 -0.63 1.15
N ASP A 189 -18.50 -0.73 2.08
CA ASP A 189 -18.08 -2.01 2.64
C ASP A 189 -19.26 -2.78 3.24
N GLY A 190 -19.34 -4.09 2.96
CA GLY A 190 -20.38 -4.99 3.45
C GLY A 190 -21.77 -4.74 2.83
N SER A 191 -21.93 -3.85 1.82
CA SER A 191 -23.20 -3.74 1.09
C SER A 191 -23.47 -4.99 0.25
N ALA A 192 -24.74 -5.31 0.07
CA ALA A 192 -25.17 -6.48 -0.72
C ALA A 192 -24.65 -6.40 -2.16
N SER A 193 -24.70 -5.21 -2.79
CA SER A 193 -24.23 -4.98 -4.15
C SER A 193 -22.73 -5.20 -4.31
N ARG A 194 -21.92 -4.70 -3.35
CA ARG A 194 -20.45 -4.91 -3.32
C ARG A 194 -20.14 -6.39 -3.17
N ASN A 195 -20.72 -7.04 -2.17
CA ASN A 195 -20.47 -8.45 -1.91
C ASN A 195 -20.81 -9.32 -3.10
N ALA A 196 -22.00 -9.13 -3.70
CA ALA A 196 -22.42 -9.88 -4.88
C ALA A 196 -21.50 -9.66 -6.08
N ARG A 197 -21.07 -8.41 -6.32
CA ARG A 197 -20.20 -8.09 -7.46
C ARG A 197 -18.81 -8.68 -7.31
N LEU A 198 -18.22 -8.61 -6.10
CA LEU A 198 -16.92 -9.20 -5.82
C LEU A 198 -16.97 -10.73 -5.87
N GLU A 199 -18.04 -11.34 -5.38
CA GLU A 199 -18.23 -12.79 -5.46
C GLU A 199 -18.21 -13.29 -6.91
N VAL A 200 -19.00 -12.64 -7.80
CA VAL A 200 -19.00 -12.95 -9.24
C VAL A 200 -17.60 -12.74 -9.84
N PHE A 201 -16.92 -11.62 -9.53
CA PHE A 201 -15.61 -11.35 -10.05
C PHE A 201 -14.58 -12.45 -9.69
N TYR A 202 -14.54 -12.84 -8.41
CA TYR A 202 -13.62 -13.89 -7.97
C TYR A 202 -13.97 -15.27 -8.54
N GLN A 203 -15.26 -15.57 -8.71
CA GLN A 203 -15.69 -16.82 -9.33
C GLN A 203 -15.28 -16.91 -10.80
N ASP A 204 -15.51 -15.84 -11.57
CA ASP A 204 -15.16 -15.76 -12.98
C ASP A 204 -13.64 -15.85 -13.18
N GLU A 205 -12.86 -15.04 -12.42
CA GLU A 205 -11.40 -15.04 -12.51
C GLU A 205 -10.78 -16.39 -12.12
N LEU A 206 -11.31 -17.05 -11.08
CA LEU A 206 -10.84 -18.39 -10.70
C LEU A 206 -11.17 -19.42 -11.78
N ALA A 207 -12.39 -19.41 -12.32
CA ALA A 207 -12.80 -20.33 -13.37
C ALA A 207 -11.95 -20.15 -14.64
N ASP A 208 -11.65 -18.91 -15.03
CA ASP A 208 -10.79 -18.62 -16.17
C ASP A 208 -9.34 -19.05 -15.95
N LEU A 209 -8.80 -18.80 -14.74
CA LEU A 209 -7.46 -19.24 -14.40
C LEU A 209 -7.33 -20.76 -14.38
N GLU A 210 -8.35 -21.47 -13.87
CA GLU A 210 -8.35 -22.94 -13.84
C GLU A 210 -8.49 -23.58 -15.23
N ARG A 211 -8.99 -22.86 -16.25
CA ARG A 211 -8.99 -23.33 -17.65
C ARG A 211 -7.63 -23.23 -18.32
N GLN A 212 -6.69 -22.40 -17.78
CA GLN A 212 -5.36 -22.28 -18.36
C GLN A 212 -4.58 -23.59 -18.25
N PRO A 213 -3.89 -24.00 -19.32
CA PRO A 213 -3.09 -25.21 -19.31
C PRO A 213 -1.79 -25.00 -18.53
N PHE A 214 -1.79 -25.32 -17.24
CA PHE A 214 -0.67 -25.10 -16.32
C PHE A 214 0.67 -25.67 -16.83
N ASP A 215 0.63 -26.83 -17.48
CA ASP A 215 1.82 -27.51 -17.98
C ASP A 215 2.40 -26.84 -19.24
N SER A 216 1.65 -25.92 -19.88
CA SER A 216 2.14 -25.16 -21.02
C SER A 216 3.04 -23.97 -20.63
N TYR A 217 3.08 -23.59 -19.36
CA TYR A 217 3.99 -22.55 -18.90
C TYR A 217 5.45 -22.98 -19.06
N SER A 218 6.22 -22.18 -19.79
CA SER A 218 7.61 -22.47 -20.09
C SER A 218 8.56 -22.11 -18.96
N SER A 219 8.18 -21.15 -18.11
CA SER A 219 9.01 -20.69 -17.01
C SER A 219 8.46 -21.14 -15.64
N GLN A 220 9.37 -21.30 -14.68
CA GLN A 220 9.01 -21.57 -13.29
C GLN A 220 8.29 -20.36 -12.66
N ASP A 221 8.67 -19.15 -13.06
CA ASP A 221 8.02 -17.91 -12.62
C ASP A 221 6.54 -17.88 -13.00
N ASP A 222 6.19 -18.27 -14.24
CA ASP A 222 4.79 -18.30 -14.68
C ASP A 222 3.96 -19.31 -13.86
N LYS A 223 4.53 -20.48 -13.57
CA LYS A 223 3.88 -21.48 -12.72
C LYS A 223 3.65 -20.98 -11.31
N VAL A 224 4.63 -20.29 -10.74
CA VAL A 224 4.52 -19.65 -9.44
C VAL A 224 3.45 -18.56 -9.44
N ASP A 225 3.46 -17.67 -10.44
CA ASP A 225 2.50 -16.58 -10.54
C ASP A 225 1.06 -17.08 -10.71
N HIS A 226 0.85 -18.17 -11.46
CA HIS A 226 -0.44 -18.86 -11.55
C HIS A 226 -0.91 -19.37 -10.19
N LEU A 227 -0.05 -20.05 -9.45
CA LEU A 227 -0.39 -20.58 -8.13
C LEU A 227 -0.63 -19.46 -7.10
N LEU A 228 0.14 -18.37 -7.16
CA LEU A 228 -0.04 -17.20 -6.33
C LEU A 228 -1.37 -16.49 -6.61
N LEU A 229 -1.73 -16.29 -7.88
CA LEU A 229 -2.99 -15.68 -8.26
C LEU A 229 -4.19 -16.54 -7.84
N ARG A 230 -4.12 -17.86 -8.06
CA ARG A 230 -5.13 -18.81 -7.58
C ARG A 230 -5.32 -18.73 -6.07
N ASN A 231 -4.21 -18.72 -5.33
CA ASN A 231 -4.21 -18.62 -3.88
C ASN A 231 -4.82 -17.30 -3.39
N TYR A 232 -4.45 -16.19 -4.04
CA TYR A 232 -5.00 -14.87 -3.74
C TYR A 232 -6.52 -14.83 -3.92
N ILE A 233 -7.04 -15.33 -5.05
CA ILE A 233 -8.48 -15.34 -5.34
C ILE A 233 -9.23 -16.21 -4.33
N ARG A 234 -8.72 -17.41 -4.00
CA ARG A 234 -9.31 -18.29 -2.99
C ARG A 234 -9.34 -17.66 -1.60
N ARG A 235 -8.24 -17.00 -1.20
CA ARG A 235 -8.19 -16.21 0.05
C ARG A 235 -9.25 -15.13 0.05
N ALA A 236 -9.39 -14.38 -1.04
CA ALA A 236 -10.36 -13.29 -1.16
C ALA A 236 -11.80 -13.80 -1.06
N GLN A 237 -12.13 -14.91 -1.72
CA GLN A 237 -13.44 -15.58 -1.59
C GLN A 237 -13.72 -16.01 -0.15
N ARG A 238 -12.75 -16.68 0.49
CA ARG A 238 -12.90 -17.13 1.89
C ARG A 238 -13.06 -15.97 2.87
N THR A 239 -12.29 -14.90 2.68
CA THR A 239 -12.40 -13.68 3.49
C THR A 239 -13.79 -13.06 3.34
N LEU A 240 -14.33 -12.97 2.11
CA LEU A 240 -15.67 -12.45 1.86
C LEU A 240 -16.76 -13.28 2.57
N GLU A 241 -16.66 -14.61 2.55
CA GLU A 241 -17.56 -15.49 3.27
C GLU A 241 -17.52 -15.29 4.78
N LEU A 242 -16.31 -15.22 5.36
CA LEU A 242 -16.11 -15.01 6.79
C LEU A 242 -16.62 -13.63 7.22
N ASP A 243 -16.45 -12.61 6.40
CA ASP A 243 -16.94 -11.27 6.67
C ASP A 243 -18.47 -11.19 6.60
N LYS A 244 -19.10 -11.82 5.60
CA LYS A 244 -20.58 -11.98 5.54
C LYS A 244 -21.10 -12.66 6.82
N ALA A 245 -20.46 -13.74 7.29
CA ALA A 245 -20.88 -14.46 8.49
C ALA A 245 -20.71 -13.61 9.77
N ARG A 246 -19.71 -12.74 9.84
CA ARG A 246 -19.52 -11.81 10.97
C ARG A 246 -20.55 -10.69 10.93
N ASP A 247 -20.82 -10.13 9.76
CA ASP A 247 -21.79 -9.04 9.57
C ASP A 247 -23.21 -9.51 9.88
N ALA A 248 -23.55 -10.76 9.55
CA ALA A 248 -24.87 -11.35 9.87
C ALA A 248 -25.22 -11.26 11.35
N LYS A 249 -24.26 -11.20 12.26
CA LYS A 249 -24.47 -11.11 13.72
C LYS A 249 -25.13 -9.79 14.16
N PHE A 250 -25.05 -8.72 13.38
CA PHE A 250 -25.63 -7.41 13.69
C PHE A 250 -26.58 -6.88 12.61
N THR A 251 -26.72 -7.60 11.49
CA THR A 251 -27.57 -7.19 10.36
C THR A 251 -29.00 -6.87 10.79
N ALA A 252 -29.57 -7.65 11.72
CA ALA A 252 -30.96 -7.49 12.14
C ALA A 252 -31.31 -6.09 12.64
N PHE A 253 -30.41 -5.38 13.30
CA PHE A 253 -30.66 -4.03 13.83
C PHE A 253 -30.02 -2.90 13.02
N ILE A 254 -29.04 -3.20 12.15
CA ILE A 254 -28.38 -2.18 11.32
C ILE A 254 -29.02 -2.09 9.93
N GLU A 255 -29.31 -3.21 9.29
CA GLU A 255 -29.77 -3.24 7.90
C GLU A 255 -31.05 -2.42 7.65
N PRO A 256 -32.05 -2.37 8.56
CA PRO A 256 -33.25 -1.57 8.33
C PRO A 256 -32.97 -0.11 7.97
N PHE A 257 -32.00 0.53 8.62
CA PHE A 257 -31.59 1.91 8.29
C PHE A 257 -30.41 1.99 7.33
N ALA A 258 -29.57 0.95 7.25
CA ALA A 258 -28.39 0.93 6.37
C ALA A 258 -28.78 0.75 4.90
N ALA A 259 -29.79 -0.07 4.59
CA ALA A 259 -30.22 -0.33 3.23
C ALA A 259 -30.73 0.93 2.49
N PRO A 260 -31.60 1.78 3.07
CA PRO A 260 -31.97 3.05 2.43
C PRO A 260 -30.77 3.95 2.16
N ILE A 261 -29.87 4.12 3.14
CA ILE A 261 -28.67 4.97 3.00
C ILE A 261 -27.76 4.43 1.88
N THR A 262 -27.57 3.12 1.83
CA THR A 262 -26.81 2.46 0.76
C THR A 262 -27.44 2.74 -0.61
N THR A 263 -28.78 2.60 -0.72
CA THR A 263 -29.52 2.87 -1.97
C THR A 263 -29.30 4.30 -2.46
N TRP A 264 -29.42 5.31 -1.60
CA TRP A 264 -29.20 6.72 -2.02
C TRP A 264 -27.75 6.97 -2.44
N CYS A 265 -26.78 6.41 -1.75
CA CYS A 265 -25.38 6.53 -2.14
C CYS A 265 -25.11 5.87 -3.50
N GLU A 266 -25.76 4.74 -3.78
CA GLU A 266 -25.65 4.04 -5.07
C GLU A 266 -26.37 4.77 -6.20
N GLN A 267 -27.56 5.33 -5.96
CA GLN A 267 -28.27 6.19 -6.92
C GLN A 267 -27.40 7.41 -7.30
N ARG A 268 -26.83 8.10 -6.31
CA ARG A 268 -25.89 9.19 -6.55
C ARG A 268 -24.69 8.73 -7.40
N ARG A 269 -24.13 7.57 -7.11
CA ARG A 269 -23.01 7.01 -7.86
C ARG A 269 -23.35 6.74 -9.33
N ARG A 270 -24.57 6.27 -9.61
CA ARG A 270 -25.09 6.05 -10.96
C ARG A 270 -25.62 7.31 -11.62
N VAL A 271 -25.54 8.46 -10.91
CA VAL A 271 -26.07 9.76 -11.37
C VAL A 271 -27.57 9.67 -11.73
N GLU A 272 -28.32 8.85 -10.99
CA GLU A 272 -29.79 8.75 -11.14
C GLU A 272 -30.48 10.04 -10.63
N PRO A 273 -31.55 10.48 -11.26
CA PRO A 273 -32.33 11.62 -10.78
C PRO A 273 -32.82 11.38 -9.35
N ILE A 274 -32.72 12.40 -8.50
CA ILE A 274 -33.23 12.37 -7.13
C ILE A 274 -34.40 13.35 -7.03
N ASP A 275 -35.53 12.89 -6.48
CA ASP A 275 -36.59 13.76 -6.01
C ASP A 275 -36.26 14.21 -4.59
N PRO A 276 -35.93 15.52 -4.37
CA PRO A 276 -35.53 16.01 -3.08
C PRO A 276 -36.58 15.87 -1.99
N LYS A 277 -37.87 15.97 -2.34
CA LYS A 277 -38.97 15.82 -1.39
C LYS A 277 -39.14 14.36 -0.96
N ALA A 278 -39.14 13.43 -1.90
CA ALA A 278 -39.21 12.00 -1.60
C ALA A 278 -38.01 11.54 -0.79
N LEU A 279 -36.80 12.07 -1.09
CA LEU A 279 -35.61 11.82 -0.30
C LEU A 279 -35.74 12.35 1.13
N ALA A 280 -36.27 13.55 1.34
CA ALA A 280 -36.48 14.14 2.67
C ALA A 280 -37.45 13.31 3.52
N ASP A 281 -38.53 12.81 2.91
CA ASP A 281 -39.48 11.90 3.57
C ASP A 281 -38.79 10.58 3.95
N SER A 282 -38.00 10.02 3.07
CA SER A 282 -37.23 8.79 3.28
C SER A 282 -36.16 8.95 4.36
N LEU A 283 -35.43 10.07 4.39
CA LEU A 283 -34.45 10.42 5.47
C LEU A 283 -35.13 10.47 6.83
N THR A 284 -36.33 11.09 6.89
CA THR A 284 -37.13 11.17 8.13
C THR A 284 -37.64 9.79 8.58
N ALA A 285 -38.02 8.93 7.65
CA ALA A 285 -38.40 7.56 7.96
C ALA A 285 -37.19 6.74 8.48
N THR A 286 -36.03 6.92 7.85
CA THR A 286 -34.78 6.23 8.24
C THR A 286 -34.30 6.69 9.62
N GLU A 287 -34.45 7.97 10.00
CA GLU A 287 -34.18 8.47 11.34
C GLU A 287 -34.94 7.65 12.41
N LYS A 288 -36.21 7.32 12.18
CA LYS A 288 -37.02 6.47 13.09
C LYS A 288 -36.44 5.07 13.23
N LEU A 289 -36.00 4.47 12.10
CA LEU A 289 -35.37 3.14 12.12
C LEU A 289 -34.04 3.15 12.93
N VAL A 290 -33.30 4.27 12.93
CA VAL A 290 -32.13 4.42 13.81
C VAL A 290 -32.53 4.44 15.28
N PHE A 291 -33.63 5.10 15.65
CA PHE A 291 -34.13 5.08 17.04
C PHE A 291 -34.62 3.68 17.45
N GLU A 292 -35.31 2.96 16.59
CA GLU A 292 -35.69 1.56 16.84
C GLU A 292 -34.46 0.66 17.03
N ALA A 293 -33.41 0.86 16.25
CA ALA A 293 -32.13 0.15 16.42
C ALA A 293 -31.45 0.47 17.76
N ARG A 294 -31.50 1.73 18.22
CA ARG A 294 -31.01 2.13 19.54
C ARG A 294 -31.75 1.42 20.67
N ASP A 295 -33.09 1.36 20.59
CA ASP A 295 -33.92 0.66 21.57
C ASP A 295 -33.62 -0.83 21.58
N HIS A 296 -33.48 -1.43 20.39
CA HIS A 296 -33.08 -2.83 20.27
C HIS A 296 -31.75 -3.13 20.96
N VAL A 297 -30.74 -2.29 20.73
CA VAL A 297 -29.40 -2.45 21.33
C VAL A 297 -29.48 -2.35 22.85
N ASN A 298 -30.19 -1.36 23.40
CA ASN A 298 -30.36 -1.18 24.84
C ASN A 298 -30.99 -2.40 25.52
N HIS A 299 -31.99 -3.00 24.89
CA HIS A 299 -32.71 -4.17 25.46
C HIS A 299 -31.96 -5.49 25.25
N ASN A 300 -31.06 -5.58 24.26
CA ASN A 300 -30.44 -6.85 23.85
C ASN A 300 -28.91 -6.85 23.93
N ALA A 301 -28.28 -5.88 24.62
CA ALA A 301 -26.82 -5.72 24.66
C ALA A 301 -26.07 -7.01 25.02
N SER A 302 -26.59 -7.79 25.97
CA SER A 302 -25.97 -9.03 26.46
C SER A 302 -25.89 -10.15 25.41
N LYS A 303 -26.64 -10.05 24.30
CA LYS A 303 -26.62 -11.02 23.19
C LYS A 303 -25.43 -10.80 22.25
N TYR A 304 -24.76 -9.66 22.32
CA TYR A 304 -23.70 -9.27 21.39
C TYR A 304 -22.34 -9.27 22.07
N SER A 305 -21.35 -9.82 21.37
CA SER A 305 -19.96 -9.76 21.82
C SER A 305 -19.36 -8.36 21.59
N LYS A 306 -18.31 -8.00 22.33
CA LYS A 306 -17.56 -6.76 22.11
C LYS A 306 -17.03 -6.66 20.68
N ALA A 307 -16.57 -7.77 20.10
CA ALA A 307 -16.11 -7.83 18.70
C ALA A 307 -17.24 -7.51 17.72
N THR A 308 -18.44 -8.06 17.92
CA THR A 308 -19.66 -7.74 17.14
C THR A 308 -19.99 -6.25 17.26
N GLY A 309 -19.97 -5.71 18.48
CA GLY A 309 -20.20 -4.28 18.75
C GLY A 309 -19.17 -3.38 18.05
N HIS A 310 -17.90 -3.72 18.12
CA HIS A 310 -16.83 -2.96 17.45
C HIS A 310 -17.01 -2.94 15.93
N ARG A 311 -17.32 -4.09 15.33
CA ARG A 311 -17.58 -4.18 13.90
C ARG A 311 -18.81 -3.38 13.46
N ALA A 312 -19.89 -3.43 14.27
CA ALA A 312 -21.08 -2.60 14.08
C ALA A 312 -20.78 -1.10 14.12
N VAL A 313 -19.98 -0.64 15.10
CA VAL A 313 -19.51 0.75 15.21
C VAL A 313 -18.80 1.18 13.93
N ARG A 314 -17.85 0.38 13.43
CA ARG A 314 -17.11 0.67 12.19
C ARG A 314 -18.04 0.76 10.99
N ARG A 315 -19.00 -0.17 10.88
CA ARG A 315 -19.98 -0.21 9.79
C ARG A 315 -20.83 1.05 9.75
N VAL A 316 -21.43 1.44 10.88
CA VAL A 316 -22.30 2.62 10.95
C VAL A 316 -21.51 3.91 10.75
N ALA A 317 -20.33 4.03 11.34
CA ALA A 317 -19.47 5.20 11.15
C ALA A 317 -19.02 5.38 9.68
N ALA A 318 -18.69 4.28 8.99
CA ALA A 318 -18.37 4.31 7.56
C ALA A 318 -19.58 4.72 6.72
N LEU A 319 -20.75 4.16 7.01
CA LEU A 319 -22.00 4.49 6.32
C LEU A 319 -22.38 5.97 6.50
N ARG A 320 -22.25 6.51 7.71
CA ARG A 320 -22.44 7.94 7.99
C ARG A 320 -21.53 8.82 7.13
N LYS A 321 -20.23 8.45 6.96
CA LYS A 321 -19.31 9.17 6.08
C LYS A 321 -19.75 9.11 4.61
N LYS A 322 -20.31 7.99 4.15
CA LYS A 322 -20.83 7.86 2.77
C LYS A 322 -22.07 8.71 2.56
N LEU A 323 -22.99 8.73 3.52
CA LEU A 323 -24.14 9.62 3.50
C LEU A 323 -23.72 11.11 3.45
N ALA A 324 -22.74 11.50 4.24
CA ALA A 324 -22.21 12.87 4.23
C ALA A 324 -21.62 13.26 2.86
N LYS A 325 -20.91 12.33 2.19
CA LYS A 325 -20.39 12.54 0.83
C LYS A 325 -21.53 12.66 -0.20
N MET A 326 -22.57 11.84 -0.08
CA MET A 326 -23.76 11.93 -0.93
C MET A 326 -24.46 13.28 -0.76
N TYR A 327 -24.71 13.70 0.48
CA TYR A 327 -25.29 15.00 0.79
C TYR A 327 -24.45 16.18 0.22
N SER A 328 -23.13 16.15 0.44
CA SER A 328 -22.21 17.19 -0.03
C SER A 328 -22.13 17.31 -1.56
N PHE A 329 -22.52 16.27 -2.30
CA PHE A 329 -22.52 16.32 -3.76
C PHE A 329 -23.60 17.23 -4.32
N TYR A 330 -24.77 17.32 -3.67
CA TYR A 330 -25.91 18.13 -4.13
C TYR A 330 -26.02 19.46 -3.39
N LYS A 331 -25.53 19.52 -2.15
CA LYS A 331 -25.57 20.71 -1.31
C LYS A 331 -24.90 21.91 -2.00
N ASP A 332 -25.50 23.09 -1.85
CA ASP A 332 -25.06 24.38 -2.42
C ASP A 332 -25.10 24.40 -3.98
N TYR A 333 -25.59 23.33 -4.62
CA TYR A 333 -25.72 23.19 -6.06
C TYR A 333 -27.17 23.14 -6.53
N ASP A 334 -28.03 22.38 -5.84
CA ASP A 334 -29.45 22.21 -6.14
C ASP A 334 -30.30 22.91 -5.06
N PRO A 335 -30.97 24.07 -5.38
CA PRO A 335 -31.76 24.82 -4.39
C PRO A 335 -32.94 24.01 -3.82
N LEU A 336 -33.57 23.12 -4.61
CA LEU A 336 -34.66 22.27 -4.10
C LEU A 336 -34.15 21.19 -3.17
N PHE A 337 -32.97 20.63 -3.47
CA PHE A 337 -32.29 19.71 -2.58
C PHE A 337 -31.97 20.39 -1.24
N ASP A 338 -31.38 21.59 -1.26
CA ASP A 338 -31.07 22.32 -0.04
C ASP A 338 -32.32 22.65 0.77
N TRP A 339 -33.41 23.00 0.10
CA TRP A 339 -34.68 23.34 0.76
C TRP A 339 -35.29 22.11 1.48
N TRP A 340 -35.38 20.98 0.81
CA TRP A 340 -36.06 19.80 1.33
C TRP A 340 -35.18 18.93 2.22
N VAL A 341 -33.91 18.75 1.87
CA VAL A 341 -33.04 17.67 2.38
C VAL A 341 -32.20 18.12 3.58
N THR A 342 -31.87 19.40 3.69
CA THR A 342 -30.90 19.89 4.69
C THR A 342 -31.30 19.53 6.13
N GLU A 343 -32.52 19.79 6.56
CA GLU A 343 -32.93 19.52 7.95
C GLU A 343 -33.16 18.03 8.23
N PRO A 344 -33.81 17.24 7.37
CA PRO A 344 -33.87 15.79 7.56
C PRO A 344 -32.48 15.11 7.58
N TYR A 345 -31.55 15.55 6.73
CA TYR A 345 -30.18 15.06 6.74
C TYR A 345 -29.46 15.34 8.08
N LYS A 346 -29.53 16.57 8.57
CA LYS A 346 -28.90 16.95 9.85
C LYS A 346 -29.41 16.08 11.01
N ARG A 347 -30.74 15.87 11.08
CA ARG A 347 -31.30 15.01 12.13
C ARG A 347 -30.83 13.57 12.02
N LEU A 348 -30.84 13.01 10.82
CA LEU A 348 -30.34 11.64 10.59
C LEU A 348 -28.84 11.53 10.88
N ASP A 349 -28.03 12.53 10.50
CA ASP A 349 -26.58 12.53 10.78
C ASP A 349 -26.30 12.55 12.29
N VAL A 350 -27.06 13.35 13.07
CA VAL A 350 -26.99 13.35 14.52
C VAL A 350 -27.41 11.98 15.09
N ALA A 351 -28.54 11.43 14.65
CA ALA A 351 -29.03 10.12 15.10
C ALA A 351 -28.00 8.99 14.80
N LEU A 352 -27.35 9.03 13.63
CA LEU A 352 -26.26 8.10 13.29
C LEU A 352 -25.01 8.32 14.17
N GLY A 353 -24.70 9.56 14.54
CA GLY A 353 -23.65 9.85 15.51
C GLY A 353 -23.94 9.27 16.90
N ASP A 354 -25.18 9.46 17.36
CA ASP A 354 -25.65 8.97 18.65
C ASP A 354 -25.67 7.44 18.73
N ILE A 355 -26.12 6.74 17.68
CA ILE A 355 -26.08 5.27 17.70
C ILE A 355 -24.65 4.75 17.67
N VAL A 356 -23.71 5.39 16.96
CA VAL A 356 -22.28 5.05 17.00
C VAL A 356 -21.74 5.17 18.43
N ALA A 357 -22.06 6.26 19.13
CA ALA A 357 -21.66 6.47 20.52
C ALA A 357 -22.26 5.40 21.44
N LEU A 358 -23.56 5.11 21.29
CA LEU A 358 -24.27 4.09 22.07
C LEU A 358 -23.67 2.70 21.85
N LEU A 359 -23.44 2.29 20.60
CA LEU A 359 -22.84 0.99 20.27
C LEU A 359 -21.46 0.87 20.91
N ARG A 360 -20.65 1.97 20.86
CA ARG A 360 -19.32 2.01 21.46
C ARG A 360 -19.39 1.86 22.99
N GLU A 361 -20.32 2.54 23.64
CA GLU A 361 -20.47 2.47 25.08
C GLU A 361 -21.08 1.13 25.53
N VAL A 362 -22.22 0.75 24.96
CA VAL A 362 -23.04 -0.36 25.46
C VAL A 362 -22.52 -1.72 25.00
N LEU A 363 -22.12 -1.86 23.74
CA LEU A 363 -21.65 -3.16 23.22
C LEU A 363 -20.15 -3.36 23.38
N VAL A 364 -19.35 -2.30 23.15
CA VAL A 364 -17.88 -2.41 23.24
C VAL A 364 -17.38 -2.18 24.65
N GLY A 365 -18.07 -1.33 25.43
CA GLY A 365 -17.73 -0.98 26.82
C GLY A 365 -16.71 0.16 26.92
N VAL A 366 -16.64 1.04 25.88
CA VAL A 366 -15.74 2.19 25.82
C VAL A 366 -16.57 3.45 26.09
N LYS A 367 -16.26 4.14 27.18
CA LYS A 367 -16.98 5.35 27.61
C LYS A 367 -16.70 6.54 26.68
N PRO A 368 -17.63 7.52 26.61
CA PRO A 368 -17.36 8.77 25.90
C PRO A 368 -16.08 9.44 26.42
N GLY A 369 -15.21 9.89 25.52
CA GLY A 369 -13.93 10.53 25.87
C GLY A 369 -12.80 9.56 26.24
N ASP A 370 -13.05 8.25 26.29
CA ASP A 370 -12.00 7.24 26.49
C ASP A 370 -11.32 6.92 25.16
N GLU A 371 -10.11 7.43 24.96
CA GLU A 371 -9.23 7.15 23.82
C GLU A 371 -8.14 6.13 24.17
N GLU A 372 -8.03 5.76 25.46
CA GLU A 372 -6.98 4.86 25.94
C GLU A 372 -7.34 3.38 25.80
N THR A 373 -8.62 3.03 25.85
CA THR A 373 -9.06 1.65 25.73
C THR A 373 -8.73 1.09 24.34
N ILE A 374 -7.95 0.02 24.32
CA ILE A 374 -7.59 -0.72 23.09
C ILE A 374 -8.70 -1.71 22.76
N VAL A 375 -9.24 -1.57 21.56
CA VAL A 375 -10.28 -2.45 21.03
C VAL A 375 -9.77 -3.15 19.79
N GLY A 376 -10.09 -4.43 19.64
CA GLY A 376 -9.78 -5.23 18.46
C GLY A 376 -10.85 -6.28 18.17
N GLU A 377 -10.77 -6.86 17.00
CA GLU A 377 -11.71 -7.89 16.53
C GLU A 377 -10.99 -9.24 16.37
N PRO A 378 -11.14 -10.19 17.31
CA PRO A 378 -10.63 -11.55 17.13
C PRO A 378 -11.27 -12.23 15.93
N ILE A 379 -10.45 -12.83 15.05
CA ILE A 379 -10.95 -13.50 13.83
C ILE A 379 -11.35 -14.96 14.07
N GLY A 380 -11.03 -15.49 15.23
CA GLY A 380 -11.27 -16.89 15.56
C GLY A 380 -10.29 -17.86 14.90
N ARG A 381 -10.43 -19.14 15.26
CA ARG A 381 -9.56 -20.20 14.75
C ARG A 381 -9.70 -20.40 13.24
N ASP A 382 -10.91 -20.37 12.73
CA ASP A 382 -11.17 -20.57 11.28
C ASP A 382 -10.58 -19.44 10.44
N GLY A 383 -10.61 -18.21 10.93
CA GLY A 383 -9.97 -17.08 10.29
C GLY A 383 -8.45 -17.24 10.27
N LEU A 384 -7.84 -17.64 11.39
CA LEU A 384 -6.40 -17.91 11.46
C LEU A 384 -5.97 -19.04 10.51
N LEU A 385 -6.72 -20.14 10.46
CA LEU A 385 -6.41 -21.26 9.55
C LEU A 385 -6.52 -20.84 8.08
N SER A 386 -7.53 -20.04 7.73
CA SER A 386 -7.67 -19.50 6.38
C SER A 386 -6.48 -18.61 5.99
N ASP A 387 -6.05 -17.74 6.90
CA ASP A 387 -4.88 -16.89 6.66
C ASP A 387 -3.58 -17.69 6.58
N LEU A 388 -3.39 -18.72 7.41
CA LEU A 388 -2.23 -19.61 7.36
C LEU A 388 -2.18 -20.43 6.06
N GLU A 389 -3.32 -20.91 5.58
CA GLU A 389 -3.41 -21.60 4.29
C GLU A 389 -2.98 -20.66 3.15
N ALA A 390 -3.45 -19.39 3.17
CA ALA A 390 -3.08 -18.38 2.18
C ALA A 390 -1.59 -18.01 2.22
N GLU A 391 -0.97 -18.04 3.39
CA GLU A 391 0.48 -17.83 3.56
C GLU A 391 1.29 -19.11 3.31
N MET A 392 0.62 -20.20 2.91
CA MET A 392 1.25 -21.51 2.66
C MET A 392 2.04 -22.02 3.88
N ILE A 393 1.45 -21.89 5.06
CA ILE A 393 2.03 -22.31 6.34
C ILE A 393 1.23 -23.49 6.90
N PRO A 394 1.69 -24.75 6.72
CA PRO A 394 0.94 -25.95 7.13
C PRO A 394 1.10 -26.25 8.62
N TYR A 395 0.85 -25.25 9.46
CA TYR A 395 0.87 -25.33 10.92
C TYR A 395 -0.47 -24.89 11.51
N THR A 396 -0.82 -25.45 12.65
CA THR A 396 -1.95 -24.96 13.44
C THR A 396 -1.54 -23.76 14.30
N PRO A 397 -2.49 -22.90 14.72
CA PRO A 397 -2.19 -21.81 15.63
C PRO A 397 -1.49 -22.27 16.93
N GLU A 398 -1.84 -23.45 17.45
CA GLU A 398 -1.26 -24.05 18.64
C GLU A 398 0.21 -24.46 18.41
N GLU A 399 0.54 -24.94 17.22
CA GLU A 399 1.93 -25.23 16.83
C GLU A 399 2.75 -23.95 16.73
N LEU A 400 2.19 -22.87 16.16
CA LEU A 400 2.86 -21.57 16.11
C LEU A 400 3.17 -21.03 17.51
N LEU A 401 2.24 -21.18 18.46
CA LEU A 401 2.49 -20.79 19.84
C LEU A 401 3.65 -21.58 20.45
N ARG A 402 3.72 -22.92 20.21
CA ARG A 402 4.85 -23.73 20.69
C ARG A 402 6.18 -23.33 20.08
N ILE A 403 6.21 -23.02 18.77
CA ILE A 403 7.41 -22.50 18.10
C ILE A 403 7.85 -21.19 18.78
N ALA A 404 6.92 -20.26 18.99
CA ALA A 404 7.21 -18.98 19.61
C ALA A 404 7.72 -19.11 21.05
N GLU A 405 7.15 -20.01 21.85
CA GLU A 405 7.60 -20.30 23.22
C GLU A 405 9.02 -20.88 23.24
N LYS A 406 9.35 -21.77 22.30
CA LYS A 406 10.68 -22.36 22.19
C LYS A 406 11.73 -21.35 21.77
N GLU A 407 11.43 -20.53 20.75
CA GLU A 407 12.32 -19.43 20.32
C GLU A 407 12.51 -18.41 21.44
N TYR A 408 11.45 -18.09 22.19
CA TYR A 408 11.53 -17.21 23.34
C TYR A 408 12.44 -17.79 24.44
N ALA A 409 12.30 -19.05 24.78
CA ALA A 409 13.16 -19.73 25.79
C ALA A 409 14.65 -19.72 25.38
N TRP A 410 14.92 -19.91 24.09
CA TRP A 410 16.27 -19.76 23.56
C TRP A 410 16.79 -18.33 23.73
N CYS A 411 15.99 -17.32 23.37
CA CYS A 411 16.37 -15.92 23.56
C CYS A 411 16.65 -15.57 25.02
N GLU A 412 15.82 -16.08 25.95
CA GLU A 412 16.00 -15.84 27.39
C GLU A 412 17.28 -16.47 27.90
N ALA A 413 17.61 -17.67 27.45
CA ALA A 413 18.87 -18.34 27.80
C ALA A 413 20.10 -17.52 27.30
N GLU A 414 20.07 -17.00 26.05
CA GLU A 414 21.15 -16.16 25.55
C GLU A 414 21.19 -14.80 26.25
N MET A 415 20.04 -14.21 26.61
CA MET A 415 19.92 -12.99 27.39
C MET A 415 20.59 -13.13 28.76
N ILE A 416 20.40 -14.28 29.44
CA ILE A 416 21.07 -14.59 30.71
C ILE A 416 22.58 -14.68 30.53
N LYS A 417 23.09 -15.29 29.44
CA LYS A 417 24.55 -15.36 29.17
C LYS A 417 25.12 -13.96 28.97
N ALA A 418 24.43 -13.06 28.20
CA ALA A 418 24.87 -11.70 28.02
C ALA A 418 24.81 -10.90 29.34
N SER A 419 23.79 -11.11 30.15
CA SER A 419 23.66 -10.53 31.49
C SER A 419 24.81 -10.91 32.44
N GLN A 420 25.25 -12.16 32.41
CA GLN A 420 26.40 -12.61 33.16
C GLN A 420 27.69 -11.92 32.73
N GLN A 421 27.88 -11.68 31.43
CA GLN A 421 29.05 -10.92 30.92
C GLN A 421 29.10 -9.48 31.44
N LEU A 422 27.92 -8.87 31.72
CA LEU A 422 27.80 -7.55 32.31
C LEU A 422 27.79 -7.55 33.85
N ASN A 423 28.07 -8.66 34.50
CA ASN A 423 28.05 -8.83 35.94
C ASN A 423 26.70 -8.68 36.64
N PHE A 424 25.59 -8.84 35.92
CA PHE A 424 24.23 -8.86 36.49
C PHE A 424 23.76 -10.28 36.84
N GLY A 425 24.61 -11.32 36.68
CA GLY A 425 24.25 -12.72 36.93
C GLY A 425 23.07 -13.17 36.05
N THR A 426 22.10 -13.87 36.66
CA THR A 426 20.89 -14.30 35.95
C THR A 426 19.79 -13.24 35.85
N HIS A 427 20.02 -12.06 36.42
CA HIS A 427 19.05 -10.95 36.45
C HIS A 427 19.05 -10.13 35.14
N TRP A 428 18.77 -10.79 34.03
CA TRP A 428 18.82 -10.19 32.72
C TRP A 428 17.97 -8.93 32.55
N ARG A 429 16.88 -8.77 33.34
CA ARG A 429 16.10 -7.52 33.34
C ARG A 429 16.90 -6.32 33.84
N SER A 430 17.74 -6.52 34.85
CA SER A 430 18.64 -5.47 35.32
C SER A 430 19.71 -5.10 34.28
N ALA A 431 20.23 -6.09 33.56
CA ALA A 431 21.12 -5.85 32.44
C ALA A 431 20.42 -5.11 31.30
N LEU A 432 19.15 -5.45 31.00
CA LEU A 432 18.35 -4.74 30.01
C LEU A 432 18.11 -3.27 30.42
N GLU A 433 17.79 -3.01 31.69
CA GLU A 433 17.61 -1.64 32.20
C GLU A 433 18.93 -0.85 32.13
N HIS A 434 20.07 -1.47 32.35
CA HIS A 434 21.38 -0.86 32.12
C HIS A 434 21.54 -0.46 30.63
N VAL A 435 21.28 -1.37 29.71
CA VAL A 435 21.39 -1.13 28.26
C VAL A 435 20.43 -0.03 27.78
N LYS A 436 19.20 0.02 28.30
CA LYS A 436 18.26 1.10 27.97
C LYS A 436 18.78 2.49 28.33
N ASN A 437 19.64 2.63 29.34
CA ASN A 437 20.22 3.89 29.74
C ASN A 437 21.43 4.32 28.89
N LEU A 438 21.88 3.49 27.96
CA LEU A 438 22.98 3.79 27.01
C LEU A 438 22.44 4.43 25.73
N TYR A 439 21.78 5.58 25.85
CA TYR A 439 21.21 6.30 24.71
C TYR A 439 22.09 7.51 24.29
N GLU A 440 21.90 7.96 23.07
CA GLU A 440 22.57 9.15 22.55
C GLU A 440 21.99 10.44 23.16
N PRO A 441 22.81 11.45 23.39
CA PRO A 441 22.31 12.77 23.80
C PRO A 441 21.31 13.32 22.75
N PRO A 442 20.33 14.15 23.18
CA PRO A 442 19.43 14.82 22.27
C PRO A 442 20.18 15.53 21.14
N GLY A 443 19.75 15.29 19.87
CA GLY A 443 20.37 15.86 18.68
C GLY A 443 21.50 15.01 18.06
N ALA A 444 22.16 14.11 18.79
CA ALA A 444 23.22 13.26 18.26
C ALA A 444 22.70 12.00 17.55
N TYR A 445 21.48 11.59 17.84
CA TYR A 445 20.92 10.34 17.39
C TYR A 445 20.85 10.16 15.86
N PRO A 446 20.48 11.16 15.02
CA PRO A 446 20.50 11.01 13.58
C PRO A 446 21.87 10.67 13.01
N ALA A 447 22.93 11.32 13.48
CA ALA A 447 24.29 11.05 13.03
C ALA A 447 24.74 9.63 13.44
N PHE A 448 24.37 9.20 14.64
CA PHE A 448 24.64 7.85 15.11
C PHE A 448 23.92 6.79 14.24
N ILE A 449 22.64 6.94 13.96
CA ILE A 449 21.89 6.02 13.09
C ILE A 449 22.50 6.01 11.68
N ARG A 450 22.92 7.16 11.15
CA ARG A 450 23.60 7.20 9.85
C ARG A 450 24.89 6.36 9.87
N SER A 451 25.69 6.43 10.93
CA SER A 451 26.89 5.61 11.04
C SER A 451 26.60 4.11 11.07
N LEU A 452 25.50 3.70 11.72
CA LEU A 452 25.08 2.31 11.72
C LEU A 452 24.63 1.82 10.33
N ILE A 453 23.94 2.67 9.57
CA ILE A 453 23.53 2.36 8.18
C ILE A 453 24.78 2.14 7.32
N ASP A 454 25.77 3.02 7.42
CA ASP A 454 27.03 2.92 6.67
C ASP A 454 27.82 1.66 7.09
N GLU A 455 27.83 1.32 8.38
CA GLU A 455 28.44 0.09 8.90
C GLU A 455 27.78 -1.16 8.30
N GLY A 456 26.44 -1.22 8.29
CA GLY A 456 25.71 -2.36 7.74
C GLY A 456 26.00 -2.59 6.26
N ALA A 457 25.96 -1.52 5.45
CA ALA A 457 26.29 -1.58 4.04
C ALA A 457 27.75 -2.03 3.81
N ALA A 458 28.68 -1.48 4.59
CA ALA A 458 30.09 -1.86 4.51
C ALA A 458 30.31 -3.34 4.90
N TYR A 459 29.62 -3.82 5.96
CA TYR A 459 29.72 -5.19 6.42
C TYR A 459 29.28 -6.21 5.35
N VAL A 460 28.08 -6.03 4.77
CA VAL A 460 27.59 -6.98 3.77
C VAL A 460 28.41 -6.98 2.49
N LYS A 461 28.99 -5.84 2.11
CA LYS A 461 29.93 -5.72 0.99
C LYS A 461 31.26 -6.40 1.29
N LYS A 462 31.83 -6.17 2.47
CA LYS A 462 33.11 -6.78 2.90
C LYS A 462 33.05 -8.31 2.89
N HIS A 463 31.92 -8.87 3.30
CA HIS A 463 31.73 -10.31 3.39
C HIS A 463 31.07 -10.93 2.14
N ASP A 464 30.86 -10.13 1.09
CA ASP A 464 30.22 -10.54 -0.18
C ASP A 464 28.88 -11.27 0.02
N LEU A 465 28.01 -10.76 0.91
CA LEU A 465 26.80 -11.45 1.33
C LEU A 465 25.61 -11.20 0.40
N VAL A 466 25.49 -10.01 -0.15
CA VAL A 466 24.37 -9.59 -1.02
C VAL A 466 24.84 -8.46 -1.93
N THR A 467 24.25 -8.36 -3.11
CA THR A 467 24.50 -7.24 -4.03
C THR A 467 23.82 -5.97 -3.51
N VAL A 468 24.63 -4.93 -3.24
CA VAL A 468 24.14 -3.59 -2.88
C VAL A 468 24.37 -2.67 -4.07
N PRO A 469 23.33 -2.31 -4.85
CA PRO A 469 23.47 -1.35 -5.94
C PRO A 469 23.91 0.02 -5.41
N ARG A 470 24.83 0.69 -6.11
CA ARG A 470 25.37 1.99 -5.69
C ARG A 470 24.28 3.02 -5.42
N ILE A 471 23.28 3.11 -6.29
CA ILE A 471 22.15 4.04 -6.13
C ILE A 471 21.34 3.75 -4.86
N ALA A 472 21.18 2.47 -4.45
CA ALA A 472 20.48 2.12 -3.22
C ALA A 472 21.16 2.73 -1.99
N GLU A 473 22.50 2.79 -1.98
CA GLU A 473 23.29 3.36 -0.90
C GLU A 473 23.31 4.90 -0.96
N GLU A 474 23.46 5.48 -2.16
CA GLU A 474 23.48 6.93 -2.37
C GLU A 474 22.12 7.61 -2.10
N ALA A 475 21.00 6.90 -2.37
CA ALA A 475 19.66 7.45 -2.28
C ALA A 475 19.05 7.35 -0.87
N ILE A 476 19.79 6.93 0.15
CA ILE A 476 19.30 6.81 1.53
C ILE A 476 18.92 8.20 2.07
N ARG A 477 17.68 8.30 2.49
CA ARG A 477 17.10 9.50 3.10
C ARG A 477 16.72 9.22 4.54
N MET A 478 16.75 10.26 5.36
CA MET A 478 16.36 10.19 6.78
C MET A 478 15.41 11.35 7.09
N THR A 479 14.41 11.09 7.92
CA THR A 479 13.48 12.09 8.44
C THR A 479 13.06 11.77 9.86
N MET A 480 12.59 12.78 10.58
CA MET A 480 12.02 12.59 11.92
C MET A 480 10.52 12.34 11.81
N ILE A 481 10.00 11.44 12.64
CA ILE A 481 8.55 11.14 12.67
C ILE A 481 7.84 12.30 13.38
N GLU A 482 6.75 12.78 12.80
CA GLU A 482 5.94 13.83 13.41
C GLU A 482 5.36 13.40 14.77
N ALA A 483 5.21 14.35 15.70
CA ALA A 483 4.83 14.08 17.09
C ALA A 483 3.54 13.25 17.22
N GLU A 484 2.49 13.56 16.43
CA GLU A 484 1.24 12.81 16.43
C GLU A 484 1.42 11.35 15.98
N ARG A 485 2.26 11.13 14.96
CA ARG A 485 2.54 9.79 14.47
C ARG A 485 3.39 8.96 15.44
N GLN A 486 4.20 9.61 16.29
CA GLN A 486 4.98 8.91 17.31
C GLN A 486 4.11 8.23 18.37
N LYS A 487 2.86 8.67 18.58
CA LYS A 487 1.91 8.04 19.51
C LYS A 487 1.55 6.61 19.11
N VAL A 488 1.61 6.29 17.81
CA VAL A 488 1.32 4.95 17.25
C VAL A 488 2.55 4.28 16.63
N SER A 489 3.63 5.02 16.40
CA SER A 489 4.89 4.52 15.84
C SER A 489 6.07 5.10 16.61
N PRO A 490 6.33 4.63 17.84
CA PRO A 490 7.34 5.21 18.72
C PRO A 490 8.78 4.79 18.41
N PHE A 491 8.99 3.98 17.36
CA PHE A 491 10.29 3.45 16.96
C PHE A 491 10.72 3.96 15.59
N PHE A 492 11.38 3.10 14.83
CA PHE A 492 11.80 3.33 13.45
C PHE A 492 10.73 2.86 12.47
N LEU A 493 10.77 3.47 11.28
CA LEU A 493 10.09 2.95 10.10
C LEU A 493 11.07 3.03 8.94
N GLY A 494 11.22 1.91 8.24
CA GLY A 494 12.11 1.80 7.08
C GLY A 494 11.41 2.04 5.75
N GLY A 495 12.09 1.67 4.69
CA GLY A 495 11.66 1.82 3.32
C GLY A 495 12.56 2.75 2.52
N PRO A 496 12.01 3.55 1.57
CA PRO A 496 12.81 4.52 0.81
C PRO A 496 13.44 5.61 1.67
N THR A 497 12.89 5.85 2.86
CA THR A 497 13.34 6.85 3.81
C THR A 497 13.33 6.26 5.21
N MET A 498 14.45 6.34 5.90
CA MET A 498 14.54 6.03 7.33
C MET A 498 13.78 7.08 8.11
N GLN A 499 12.78 6.65 8.90
CA GLN A 499 12.01 7.53 9.76
C GLN A 499 12.32 7.19 11.21
N MET A 500 12.65 8.20 12.02
CA MET A 500 13.10 8.04 13.40
C MET A 500 12.20 8.77 14.37
N SER A 501 11.85 8.11 15.48
CA SER A 501 11.24 8.76 16.64
C SER A 501 12.29 9.50 17.46
N TYR A 502 11.88 10.58 18.10
CA TYR A 502 12.71 11.43 18.96
C TYR A 502 11.86 12.11 20.01
N PRO A 503 12.45 12.53 21.14
CA PRO A 503 11.75 13.33 22.14
C PRO A 503 11.33 14.68 21.56
N THR A 504 10.03 14.98 21.54
CA THR A 504 9.52 16.28 21.10
C THR A 504 9.44 17.27 22.27
N ARG A 505 9.43 18.58 21.95
CA ARG A 505 9.40 19.65 22.96
C ARG A 505 8.24 19.50 23.95
N ASP A 506 7.07 19.12 23.43
CA ASP A 506 5.82 19.11 24.19
C ASP A 506 5.57 17.82 24.99
N MET A 507 6.44 16.82 24.86
CA MET A 507 6.38 15.61 25.68
C MET A 507 6.70 15.92 27.14
N ALA A 508 6.00 15.25 28.07
CA ALA A 508 6.39 15.22 29.49
C ALA A 508 7.81 14.64 29.64
N HIS A 509 8.50 15.01 30.73
CA HIS A 509 9.89 14.60 30.94
C HIS A 509 10.07 13.07 30.91
N GLU A 510 9.19 12.35 31.60
CA GLU A 510 9.20 10.88 31.63
C GLU A 510 9.02 10.28 30.22
N ALA A 511 8.14 10.87 29.41
CA ALA A 511 7.92 10.43 28.02
C ALA A 511 9.17 10.67 27.14
N LYS A 512 9.88 11.79 27.35
CA LYS A 512 11.17 12.07 26.70
C LYS A 512 12.22 11.01 27.05
N LEU A 513 12.32 10.68 28.33
CA LEU A 513 13.24 9.64 28.81
C LEU A 513 12.86 8.26 28.25
N MET A 514 11.57 7.89 28.25
CA MET A 514 11.11 6.64 27.62
C MET A 514 11.45 6.57 26.15
N SER A 515 11.27 7.66 25.40
CA SER A 515 11.63 7.73 23.99
C SER A 515 13.14 7.49 23.76
N LEU A 516 14.00 8.12 24.57
CA LEU A 516 15.46 7.92 24.48
C LEU A 516 15.84 6.49 24.87
N ARG A 517 15.27 5.94 25.93
CA ARG A 517 15.52 4.58 26.42
C ARG A 517 15.06 3.51 25.42
N GLY A 518 13.91 3.73 24.77
CA GLY A 518 13.38 2.86 23.73
C GLY A 518 14.16 2.91 22.42
N ASN A 519 14.89 4.01 22.20
CA ASN A 519 15.73 4.23 21.03
C ASN A 519 17.23 4.36 21.43
N ASN A 520 17.69 3.51 22.36
CA ASN A 520 19.09 3.51 22.80
C ASN A 520 20.04 2.96 21.73
N ARG A 521 21.35 3.08 21.97
CA ARG A 521 22.40 2.69 21.01
C ARG A 521 22.26 1.25 20.52
N HIS A 522 22.04 0.32 21.44
CA HIS A 522 22.07 -1.12 21.18
C HIS A 522 20.76 -1.60 20.54
N PHE A 523 19.63 -0.97 20.87
CA PHE A 523 18.37 -1.19 20.16
C PHE A 523 18.45 -0.63 18.74
N GLY A 524 18.99 0.59 18.58
CA GLY A 524 19.20 1.21 17.28
C GLY A 524 20.11 0.39 16.38
N ARG A 525 21.13 -0.28 16.94
CA ARG A 525 22.03 -1.14 16.18
C ARG A 525 21.32 -2.30 15.49
N ALA A 526 20.40 -2.96 16.16
CA ALA A 526 19.62 -4.05 15.56
C ALA A 526 18.63 -3.52 14.52
N THR A 527 17.96 -2.39 14.79
CA THR A 527 16.89 -1.85 13.93
C THR A 527 17.42 -1.11 12.71
N ALA A 528 18.58 -0.47 12.76
CA ALA A 528 19.15 0.25 11.60
C ALA A 528 19.34 -0.68 10.38
N PHE A 529 19.79 -1.92 10.59
CA PHE A 529 19.97 -2.89 9.51
C PHE A 529 18.65 -3.50 9.05
N HIS A 530 17.73 -3.71 9.96
CA HIS A 530 16.36 -4.16 9.67
C HIS A 530 15.67 -3.16 8.72
N GLU A 531 15.78 -1.87 9.00
CA GLU A 531 15.10 -0.83 8.23
C GLU A 531 15.80 -0.48 6.91
N MET A 532 17.13 -0.60 6.85
CA MET A 532 17.88 -0.06 5.73
C MET A 532 18.61 -1.15 4.92
N ILE A 533 19.92 -1.26 5.00
CA ILE A 533 20.75 -2.21 4.28
C ILE A 533 21.38 -3.16 5.29
N PRO A 534 21.14 -4.47 5.16
CA PRO A 534 20.53 -5.23 4.06
C PRO A 534 19.01 -5.43 4.14
N GLY A 535 18.30 -4.78 5.06
CA GLY A 535 16.88 -4.96 5.32
C GLY A 535 15.91 -4.31 4.32
N HIS A 536 14.88 -3.62 4.83
CA HIS A 536 13.74 -3.12 4.05
C HIS A 536 14.13 -2.20 2.89
N HIS A 537 15.06 -1.27 3.09
CA HIS A 537 15.46 -0.35 2.02
C HIS A 537 16.01 -1.11 0.81
N LEU A 538 16.95 -2.04 1.01
CA LEU A 538 17.50 -2.85 -0.07
C LEU A 538 16.42 -3.74 -0.69
N GLN A 539 15.57 -4.37 0.12
CA GLN A 539 14.47 -5.22 -0.33
C GLN A 539 13.51 -4.45 -1.25
N MET A 540 13.05 -3.27 -0.81
CA MET A 540 12.15 -2.43 -1.60
C MET A 540 12.81 -1.92 -2.87
N PHE A 541 14.07 -1.47 -2.78
CA PHE A 541 14.85 -1.02 -3.93
C PHE A 541 14.94 -2.10 -5.01
N MET A 542 15.20 -3.33 -4.62
CA MET A 542 15.27 -4.46 -5.57
C MET A 542 13.90 -4.86 -6.07
N GLY A 543 12.88 -4.89 -5.20
CA GLY A 543 11.51 -5.24 -5.56
C GLY A 543 10.84 -4.28 -6.55
N GLU A 544 11.23 -2.99 -6.57
CA GLU A 544 10.76 -2.03 -7.57
C GLU A 544 11.37 -2.29 -8.97
N ARG A 545 12.44 -3.07 -9.07
CA ARG A 545 13.21 -3.32 -10.30
C ARG A 545 13.06 -4.74 -10.85
N HIS A 546 12.50 -5.64 -10.05
CA HIS A 546 12.34 -7.04 -10.43
C HIS A 546 10.94 -7.51 -10.07
N HIS A 547 10.20 -8.12 -10.98
CA HIS A 547 8.85 -8.66 -10.78
C HIS A 547 7.93 -7.75 -9.95
N HIS A 548 7.98 -6.43 -10.19
CA HIS A 548 7.29 -5.40 -9.39
C HIS A 548 5.77 -5.62 -9.29
N TYR A 549 5.16 -6.25 -10.30
CA TYR A 549 3.73 -6.58 -10.34
C TYR A 549 3.29 -7.51 -9.20
N ARG A 550 4.21 -8.34 -8.66
CA ARG A 550 3.91 -9.25 -7.54
C ARG A 550 3.51 -8.49 -6.27
N ARG A 551 4.03 -7.28 -6.07
CA ARG A 551 3.70 -6.42 -4.93
C ARG A 551 2.24 -5.97 -4.90
N ALA A 552 1.55 -6.01 -6.02
CA ALA A 552 0.17 -5.56 -6.13
C ALA A 552 -0.81 -6.48 -5.39
N LEU A 553 -0.65 -7.80 -5.54
CA LEU A 553 -1.57 -8.81 -5.01
C LEU A 553 -0.95 -9.77 -3.99
N PHE A 554 0.37 -9.96 -4.02
CA PHE A 554 1.05 -11.03 -3.26
C PHE A 554 1.86 -10.51 -2.08
N ASP A 555 1.61 -9.27 -1.66
CA ASP A 555 2.29 -8.67 -0.51
C ASP A 555 2.00 -9.47 0.76
N THR A 556 3.07 -9.86 1.45
CA THR A 556 2.99 -10.65 2.68
C THR A 556 4.03 -10.22 3.71
N PRO A 557 3.62 -10.07 4.98
CA PRO A 557 4.56 -9.75 6.06
C PRO A 557 5.60 -10.86 6.29
N PHE A 558 5.32 -12.10 5.89
CA PHE A 558 6.26 -13.20 6.03
C PHE A 558 7.50 -13.03 5.15
N PHE A 559 7.34 -12.43 3.97
CA PHE A 559 8.48 -12.05 3.14
C PHE A 559 9.05 -10.70 3.57
N VAL A 560 8.21 -9.68 3.73
CA VAL A 560 8.68 -8.30 3.97
C VAL A 560 9.39 -8.19 5.30
N GLU A 561 8.71 -8.51 6.39
CA GLU A 561 9.28 -8.45 7.76
C GLU A 561 10.20 -9.62 8.04
N GLY A 562 9.89 -10.78 7.45
CA GLY A 562 10.72 -11.98 7.56
C GLY A 562 12.13 -11.75 7.01
N TRP A 563 12.29 -11.07 5.88
CA TRP A 563 13.60 -10.71 5.30
C TRP A 563 14.44 -9.84 6.24
N ALA A 564 13.82 -8.80 6.80
CA ALA A 564 14.54 -7.88 7.67
C ALA A 564 14.99 -8.56 8.99
N LEU A 565 14.12 -9.37 9.60
CA LEU A 565 14.48 -10.15 10.80
C LEU A 565 15.44 -11.30 10.47
N TYR A 566 15.33 -11.92 9.30
CA TYR A 566 16.28 -12.91 8.83
C TYR A 566 17.73 -12.38 8.87
N TRP A 567 17.95 -11.12 8.46
CA TRP A 567 19.25 -10.49 8.55
C TRP A 567 19.72 -10.27 10.01
N GLU A 568 18.80 -9.92 10.92
CA GLU A 568 19.16 -9.87 12.35
C GLU A 568 19.69 -11.24 12.83
N MET A 569 19.06 -12.34 12.38
CA MET A 569 19.46 -13.71 12.74
C MET A 569 20.77 -14.13 12.07
N VAL A 570 20.98 -13.81 10.79
CA VAL A 570 22.24 -14.11 10.07
C VAL A 570 23.40 -13.36 10.71
N LEU A 571 23.23 -12.07 11.02
CA LEU A 571 24.29 -11.27 11.67
C LEU A 571 24.59 -11.78 13.09
N TRP A 572 23.60 -12.30 13.80
CA TRP A 572 23.81 -12.98 15.07
C TRP A 572 24.63 -14.27 14.93
N GLU A 573 24.28 -15.13 13.96
CA GLU A 573 24.98 -16.41 13.72
C GLU A 573 26.45 -16.22 13.34
N ARG A 574 26.78 -15.15 12.65
CA ARG A 574 28.17 -14.85 12.25
C ARG A 574 29.09 -14.54 13.44
N GLY A 575 28.53 -14.06 14.56
CA GLY A 575 29.26 -13.88 15.82
C GLY A 575 30.21 -12.68 15.88
N ASP A 576 30.52 -12.04 14.74
CA ASP A 576 31.47 -10.92 14.60
C ASP A 576 30.78 -9.57 14.45
N PHE A 577 29.44 -9.52 14.45
CA PHE A 577 28.66 -8.31 14.28
C PHE A 577 28.11 -7.73 15.60
N PHE A 578 27.39 -8.55 16.40
CA PHE A 578 26.96 -8.21 17.76
C PHE A 578 28.00 -8.71 18.77
N VAL A 579 29.08 -7.96 18.93
CA VAL A 579 30.26 -8.43 19.70
C VAL A 579 30.11 -8.17 21.20
N SER A 580 29.69 -6.95 21.58
CA SER A 580 29.53 -6.58 23.00
C SER A 580 28.33 -7.26 23.64
N ALA A 581 28.35 -7.42 24.95
CA ALA A 581 27.23 -7.99 25.68
C ALA A 581 26.00 -7.08 25.60
N GLU A 582 26.18 -5.77 25.55
CA GLU A 582 25.14 -4.77 25.36
C GLU A 582 24.48 -4.90 23.98
N ASP A 583 25.27 -5.07 22.90
CA ASP A 583 24.74 -5.31 21.55
C ASP A 583 23.94 -6.60 21.48
N LYS A 584 24.42 -7.67 22.13
CA LYS A 584 23.69 -8.93 22.25
C LYS A 584 22.34 -8.75 22.97
N ILE A 585 22.32 -8.00 24.07
CA ILE A 585 21.07 -7.69 24.79
C ILE A 585 20.14 -6.89 23.90
N GLY A 586 20.63 -5.90 23.15
CA GLY A 586 19.82 -5.12 22.20
C GLY A 586 19.19 -5.97 21.12
N SER A 587 19.95 -6.84 20.47
CA SER A 587 19.47 -7.79 19.45
C SER A 587 18.46 -8.79 20.02
N LEU A 588 18.76 -9.37 21.19
CA LEU A 588 17.88 -10.33 21.86
C LEU A 588 16.57 -9.70 22.35
N PHE A 589 16.59 -8.45 22.81
CA PHE A 589 15.37 -7.73 23.17
C PHE A 589 14.38 -7.70 22.00
N TRP A 590 14.85 -7.34 20.81
CA TRP A 590 14.00 -7.32 19.62
C TRP A 590 13.58 -8.73 19.21
N ARG A 591 14.46 -9.73 19.26
CA ARG A 591 14.09 -11.10 18.94
C ARG A 591 13.05 -11.67 19.92
N MET A 592 13.18 -11.41 21.22
CA MET A 592 12.15 -11.75 22.23
C MET A 592 10.82 -11.05 21.93
N HIS A 593 10.88 -9.80 21.52
CA HIS A 593 9.69 -9.06 21.10
C HIS A 593 8.98 -9.73 19.93
N ARG A 594 9.71 -10.22 18.91
CA ARG A 594 9.11 -10.94 17.75
C ARG A 594 8.46 -12.27 18.19
N CYS A 595 9.05 -12.98 19.14
CA CYS A 595 8.41 -14.16 19.73
C CYS A 595 7.11 -13.78 20.47
N ALA A 596 7.17 -12.73 21.29
CA ALA A 596 6.02 -12.24 22.04
C ALA A 596 4.88 -11.76 21.12
N ARG A 597 5.20 -11.20 19.95
CA ARG A 597 4.21 -10.83 18.92
C ARG A 597 3.37 -12.02 18.46
N ILE A 598 3.96 -13.18 18.24
CA ILE A 598 3.21 -14.42 17.92
C ILE A 598 2.32 -14.78 19.11
N LEU A 599 2.90 -14.79 20.32
CA LEU A 599 2.20 -15.22 21.52
C LEU A 599 0.95 -14.38 21.81
N PHE A 600 1.06 -13.05 21.75
CA PHE A 600 -0.10 -12.21 22.06
C PHE A 600 -1.10 -12.16 20.91
N SER A 601 -0.65 -12.03 19.64
CA SER A 601 -1.56 -11.86 18.52
C SER A 601 -2.38 -13.12 18.23
N VAL A 602 -1.73 -14.28 18.20
CA VAL A 602 -2.44 -15.56 17.97
C VAL A 602 -3.41 -15.86 19.12
N ARG A 603 -2.98 -15.68 20.39
CA ARG A 603 -3.88 -15.87 21.54
C ARG A 603 -5.04 -14.87 21.57
N PHE A 604 -4.80 -13.62 21.17
CA PHE A 604 -5.89 -12.66 21.02
C PHE A 604 -6.90 -13.09 19.97
N HIS A 605 -6.43 -13.48 18.78
CA HIS A 605 -7.33 -13.93 17.71
C HIS A 605 -8.04 -15.25 18.02
N LEU A 606 -7.47 -16.10 18.89
CA LEU A 606 -8.15 -17.27 19.45
C LEU A 606 -9.14 -16.92 20.58
N GLY A 607 -9.21 -15.65 21.00
CA GLY A 607 -10.05 -15.21 22.11
C GLY A 607 -9.54 -15.63 23.50
N GLN A 608 -8.25 -15.98 23.63
CA GLN A 608 -7.61 -16.42 24.86
C GLN A 608 -7.04 -15.26 25.69
N LEU A 609 -6.72 -14.13 25.06
CA LEU A 609 -6.23 -12.92 25.70
C LEU A 609 -7.05 -11.71 25.26
N ASP A 610 -7.29 -10.79 26.18
CA ASP A 610 -7.76 -9.44 25.86
C ASP A 610 -6.58 -8.48 25.61
N ALA A 611 -6.88 -7.25 25.16
CA ALA A 611 -5.85 -6.26 24.82
C ALA A 611 -4.96 -5.90 26.02
N ARG A 612 -5.50 -5.80 27.23
CA ARG A 612 -4.74 -5.51 28.46
C ARG A 612 -3.77 -6.63 28.79
N GLN A 613 -4.22 -7.89 28.68
CA GLN A 613 -3.37 -9.05 28.89
C GLN A 613 -2.26 -9.14 27.84
N CYS A 614 -2.51 -8.69 26.60
CA CYS A 614 -1.48 -8.58 25.56
C CYS A 614 -0.41 -7.54 25.94
N VAL A 615 -0.81 -6.38 26.46
CA VAL A 615 0.13 -5.36 27.00
C VAL A 615 0.95 -5.94 28.14
N ASP A 616 0.30 -6.57 29.13
CA ASP A 616 0.97 -7.17 30.29
C ASP A 616 1.97 -8.26 29.87
N LEU A 617 1.66 -9.04 28.82
CA LEU A 617 2.59 -10.01 28.25
C LEU A 617 3.87 -9.34 27.73
N LEU A 618 3.75 -8.24 26.96
CA LEU A 618 4.90 -7.51 26.43
C LEU A 618 5.76 -6.90 27.53
N VAL A 619 5.13 -6.27 28.54
CA VAL A 619 5.83 -5.69 29.69
C VAL A 619 6.54 -6.79 30.49
N ASN A 620 5.85 -7.86 30.84
CA ASN A 620 6.37 -8.88 31.75
C ASN A 620 7.34 -9.84 31.09
N LYS A 621 7.13 -10.24 29.83
CA LYS A 621 8.02 -11.19 29.13
C LYS A 621 9.20 -10.48 28.46
N VAL A 622 9.00 -9.33 27.83
CA VAL A 622 10.06 -8.70 27.03
C VAL A 622 10.75 -7.56 27.78
N GLY A 623 10.06 -6.93 28.73
CA GLY A 623 10.57 -5.77 29.47
C GLY A 623 10.31 -4.45 28.73
N HIS A 624 9.25 -4.37 27.93
CA HIS A 624 8.81 -3.12 27.34
C HIS A 624 8.37 -2.09 28.38
N GLU A 625 8.60 -0.82 28.09
CA GLU A 625 7.88 0.27 28.78
C GLU A 625 6.39 0.15 28.46
N ARG A 626 5.52 0.39 29.48
CA ARG A 626 4.08 0.16 29.33
C ARG A 626 3.47 0.95 28.18
N ALA A 627 3.78 2.23 28.06
CA ALA A 627 3.26 3.08 26.97
C ALA A 627 3.66 2.55 25.58
N THR A 628 4.88 2.00 25.44
CA THR A 628 5.33 1.39 24.21
C THR A 628 4.58 0.08 23.91
N ALA A 629 4.33 -0.75 24.93
CA ALA A 629 3.55 -1.97 24.80
C ALA A 629 2.08 -1.67 24.42
N GLU A 630 1.47 -0.63 24.99
CA GLU A 630 0.14 -0.16 24.64
C GLU A 630 0.06 0.30 23.18
N GLY A 631 1.01 1.10 22.72
CA GLY A 631 1.11 1.53 21.32
C GLY A 631 1.25 0.33 20.37
N GLU A 632 2.08 -0.66 20.71
CA GLU A 632 2.28 -1.88 19.93
C GLU A 632 1.01 -2.73 19.84
N VAL A 633 0.32 -2.95 20.96
CA VAL A 633 -0.93 -3.72 20.99
C VAL A 633 -2.04 -2.96 20.26
N ARG A 634 -2.15 -1.64 20.46
CA ARG A 634 -3.15 -0.78 19.78
C ARG A 634 -3.04 -0.91 18.26
N ARG A 635 -1.84 -0.73 17.72
CA ARG A 635 -1.64 -0.85 16.26
C ARG A 635 -1.85 -2.27 15.75
N SER A 636 -1.53 -3.28 16.55
CA SER A 636 -1.67 -4.69 16.16
C SER A 636 -3.12 -5.17 16.11
N LEU A 637 -3.99 -4.63 16.99
CA LEU A 637 -5.37 -5.06 17.13
C LEU A 637 -6.39 -4.08 16.51
N GLY A 638 -5.97 -2.86 16.17
CA GLY A 638 -6.83 -1.79 15.65
C GLY A 638 -7.40 -2.01 14.25
N GLY A 639 -6.98 -3.05 13.54
CA GLY A 639 -7.45 -3.40 12.20
C GLY A 639 -6.65 -2.77 11.06
N GLU A 640 -5.54 -2.09 11.34
CA GLU A 640 -4.61 -1.57 10.32
C GLU A 640 -3.70 -2.66 9.76
N TYR A 641 -3.45 -3.71 10.54
CA TYR A 641 -2.64 -4.87 10.18
C TYR A 641 -3.50 -6.12 10.03
N SER A 642 -3.09 -7.01 9.11
CA SER A 642 -3.71 -8.33 9.01
C SER A 642 -3.49 -9.14 10.30
N PRO A 643 -4.36 -10.10 10.61
CA PRO A 643 -4.28 -10.88 11.84
C PRO A 643 -2.95 -11.61 12.06
N LEU A 644 -2.32 -12.09 10.98
CA LEU A 644 -1.03 -12.77 11.04
C LEU A 644 0.18 -11.84 10.85
N TYR A 645 -0.03 -10.52 10.67
CA TYR A 645 1.08 -9.59 10.42
C TYR A 645 2.20 -9.71 11.47
N GLN A 646 1.81 -9.74 12.74
CA GLN A 646 2.77 -9.82 13.85
C GLN A 646 3.53 -11.14 13.89
N ALA A 647 2.95 -12.23 13.38
CA ALA A 647 3.61 -13.52 13.25
C ALA A 647 4.60 -13.55 12.07
N GLY A 648 4.38 -12.71 11.06
CA GLY A 648 5.19 -12.66 9.84
C GLY A 648 6.67 -12.41 10.09
N TYR A 649 7.02 -11.60 11.09
CA TYR A 649 8.42 -11.35 11.46
C TYR A 649 9.20 -12.62 11.76
N MET A 650 8.85 -13.29 12.87
CA MET A 650 9.62 -14.45 13.34
C MET A 650 9.43 -15.67 12.44
N LEU A 651 8.19 -15.97 12.02
CA LEU A 651 7.95 -17.14 11.19
C LEU A 651 8.55 -16.97 9.79
N GLY A 652 8.46 -15.79 9.20
CA GLY A 652 9.09 -15.49 7.92
C GLY A 652 10.62 -15.61 7.98
N ALA A 653 11.24 -15.08 9.06
CA ALA A 653 12.69 -15.24 9.26
C ALA A 653 13.09 -16.71 9.44
N LEU A 654 12.33 -17.51 10.20
CA LEU A 654 12.58 -18.94 10.37
C LEU A 654 12.45 -19.71 9.04
N GLN A 655 11.45 -19.36 8.21
CA GLN A 655 11.30 -19.91 6.87
C GLN A 655 12.51 -19.57 5.98
N LEU A 656 12.97 -18.31 5.99
CA LEU A 656 14.15 -17.90 5.21
C LEU A 656 15.44 -18.53 5.72
N MET A 657 15.63 -18.69 7.04
CA MET A 657 16.76 -19.44 7.63
C MET A 657 16.77 -20.89 7.18
N ARG A 658 15.60 -21.52 7.16
CA ARG A 658 15.45 -22.89 6.66
C ARG A 658 15.73 -22.98 5.17
N LEU A 659 15.20 -22.06 4.37
CA LEU A 659 15.44 -21.99 2.93
C LEU A 659 16.94 -21.76 2.62
N ARG A 660 17.59 -20.87 3.36
CA ARG A 660 19.05 -20.66 3.26
C ARG A 660 19.80 -21.97 3.53
N LYS A 661 19.46 -22.66 4.59
CA LYS A 661 20.10 -23.96 4.91
C LYS A 661 19.91 -24.98 3.79
N GLU A 662 18.72 -25.07 3.20
CA GLU A 662 18.45 -25.96 2.06
C GLU A 662 19.22 -25.55 0.79
N ALA A 663 19.35 -24.25 0.51
CA ALA A 663 20.02 -23.71 -0.67
C ALA A 663 21.55 -23.85 -0.60
N LEU A 664 22.13 -23.56 0.56
CA LEU A 664 23.59 -23.61 0.74
C LEU A 664 24.11 -25.03 1.04
N GLY A 665 23.24 -25.95 1.53
CA GLY A 665 23.63 -27.23 2.07
C GLY A 665 24.58 -27.08 3.27
N ASP A 666 25.07 -28.16 3.84
CA ASP A 666 26.06 -28.12 4.92
C ASP A 666 27.49 -27.87 4.37
N GLY A 667 27.65 -26.82 3.56
CA GLY A 667 28.90 -26.45 2.88
C GLY A 667 29.14 -27.17 1.55
N HIS A 668 28.21 -28.03 1.12
CA HIS A 668 28.26 -28.79 -0.14
C HIS A 668 27.10 -28.42 -1.09
N GLY A 669 26.38 -27.33 -0.79
CA GLY A 669 25.28 -26.85 -1.61
C GLY A 669 25.72 -26.32 -2.97
N LYS A 670 24.78 -26.30 -3.92
CA LYS A 670 25.01 -25.84 -5.29
C LYS A 670 25.08 -24.30 -5.41
N MET A 671 24.73 -23.56 -4.34
CA MET A 671 24.55 -22.11 -4.39
C MET A 671 25.44 -21.39 -3.35
N ARG A 672 26.04 -20.26 -3.75
CA ARG A 672 26.77 -19.37 -2.85
C ARG A 672 25.79 -18.47 -2.07
N GLU A 673 26.18 -18.03 -0.87
CA GLU A 673 25.33 -17.23 0.00
C GLU A 673 24.84 -15.94 -0.67
N LYS A 674 25.69 -15.22 -1.36
CA LYS A 674 25.34 -14.03 -2.13
C LYS A 674 24.32 -14.34 -3.24
N GLU A 675 24.52 -15.43 -3.96
CA GLU A 675 23.61 -15.86 -5.02
C GLU A 675 22.21 -16.15 -4.45
N PHE A 676 22.17 -16.81 -3.30
CA PHE A 676 20.92 -17.05 -2.59
C PHE A 676 20.19 -15.75 -2.26
N HIS A 677 20.87 -14.79 -1.63
CA HIS A 677 20.25 -13.52 -1.27
C HIS A 677 19.81 -12.72 -2.49
N ASP A 678 20.61 -12.70 -3.54
CA ASP A 678 20.27 -12.00 -4.79
C ASP A 678 19.07 -12.64 -5.49
N ARG A 679 18.94 -13.99 -5.50
CA ARG A 679 17.76 -14.69 -6.03
C ARG A 679 16.51 -14.36 -5.22
N VAL A 680 16.58 -14.37 -3.89
CA VAL A 680 15.48 -14.02 -3.00
C VAL A 680 14.97 -12.61 -3.31
N LEU A 681 15.86 -11.62 -3.39
CA LEU A 681 15.48 -10.22 -3.66
C LEU A 681 14.89 -10.03 -5.06
N ARG A 682 15.41 -10.74 -6.09
CA ARG A 682 14.91 -10.65 -7.46
C ARG A 682 13.57 -11.34 -7.64
N ALA A 683 13.29 -12.41 -6.89
CA ALA A 683 12.00 -13.09 -6.93
C ALA A 683 10.86 -12.19 -6.45
N ASN A 684 11.17 -11.19 -5.61
CA ASN A 684 10.21 -10.26 -5.01
C ASN A 684 9.23 -10.95 -4.03
N VAL A 685 8.20 -10.22 -3.61
CA VAL A 685 7.29 -10.62 -2.53
C VAL A 685 6.35 -11.76 -2.93
N MET A 686 6.30 -12.78 -2.08
CA MET A 686 5.40 -13.93 -2.17
C MET A 686 5.46 -14.75 -0.88
N PRO A 687 4.53 -15.68 -0.60
CA PRO A 687 4.68 -16.71 0.42
C PRO A 687 6.00 -17.47 0.24
N ILE A 688 6.71 -17.73 1.36
CA ILE A 688 8.09 -18.24 1.32
C ILE A 688 8.19 -19.65 0.70
N GLU A 689 7.11 -20.45 0.73
CA GLU A 689 7.13 -21.76 0.08
C GLU A 689 7.18 -21.66 -1.46
N MET A 690 6.54 -20.62 -2.06
CA MET A 690 6.67 -20.35 -3.49
C MET A 690 8.06 -19.78 -3.82
N LEU A 691 8.60 -18.93 -2.97
CA LEU A 691 9.99 -18.49 -3.07
C LEU A 691 10.96 -19.68 -3.04
N ARG A 692 10.70 -20.65 -2.16
CA ARG A 692 11.48 -21.91 -2.08
C ARG A 692 11.41 -22.68 -3.39
N ALA A 693 10.24 -22.74 -4.01
CA ALA A 693 10.10 -23.42 -5.30
C ALA A 693 10.93 -22.75 -6.39
N LEU A 694 10.97 -21.41 -6.44
CA LEU A 694 11.81 -20.65 -7.38
C LEU A 694 13.31 -20.82 -7.10
N VAL A 695 13.73 -20.66 -5.85
CA VAL A 695 15.15 -20.65 -5.46
C VAL A 695 15.79 -22.03 -5.67
N LEU A 696 15.04 -23.11 -5.43
CA LEU A 696 15.51 -24.49 -5.47
C LEU A 696 15.06 -25.28 -6.71
N ASP A 697 14.42 -24.63 -7.69
CA ASP A 697 13.85 -25.28 -8.88
C ASP A 697 12.97 -26.49 -8.55
N LYS A 698 12.07 -26.34 -7.57
CA LYS A 698 11.16 -27.42 -7.17
C LYS A 698 10.07 -27.62 -8.22
N GLU A 699 9.79 -28.86 -8.58
CA GLU A 699 8.66 -29.18 -9.46
C GLU A 699 7.35 -28.66 -8.85
N LEU A 700 6.57 -27.92 -9.65
CA LEU A 700 5.26 -27.42 -9.28
C LEU A 700 4.18 -28.09 -10.13
N LYS A 701 3.06 -28.42 -9.47
CA LYS A 701 1.86 -28.99 -10.10
C LYS A 701 0.68 -28.05 -9.93
N LYS A 702 -0.29 -28.14 -10.82
CA LYS A 702 -1.50 -27.32 -10.77
C LYS A 702 -2.28 -27.46 -9.47
N ASP A 703 -2.32 -28.68 -8.90
CA ASP A 703 -2.98 -29.01 -7.64
C ASP A 703 -2.11 -28.83 -6.39
N PHE A 704 -1.05 -28.00 -6.49
CA PHE A 704 -0.12 -27.72 -5.41
C PHE A 704 -0.84 -27.46 -4.08
N LYS A 705 -0.37 -28.11 -3.04
CA LYS A 705 -0.75 -27.91 -1.63
C LYS A 705 0.49 -27.70 -0.80
N SER A 706 0.40 -26.80 0.18
CA SER A 706 1.48 -26.52 1.11
C SER A 706 1.68 -27.70 2.08
N GLU A 707 2.91 -28.20 2.13
CA GLU A 707 3.32 -29.29 3.04
C GLU A 707 4.68 -29.02 3.70
N TRP A 708 5.30 -27.89 3.38
CA TRP A 708 6.65 -27.58 3.86
C TRP A 708 6.68 -27.20 5.33
N ARG A 709 7.20 -28.14 6.15
CA ARG A 709 7.43 -27.93 7.58
C ARG A 709 8.85 -27.40 7.78
N PHE A 710 8.97 -26.08 7.89
CA PHE A 710 10.26 -25.37 7.94
C PHE A 710 10.92 -25.40 9.33
N TYR A 711 10.16 -25.63 10.39
CA TYR A 711 10.67 -25.74 11.75
C TYR A 711 10.84 -27.20 12.12
N GLU A 712 12.11 -27.66 12.06
CA GLU A 712 12.44 -29.05 12.43
C GLU A 712 12.50 -29.15 13.93
N ASP A 713 11.47 -29.70 14.50
CA ASP A 713 11.58 -30.36 15.77
C ASP A 713 10.38 -31.25 16.03
N LYS A 714 10.63 -32.31 16.79
CA LYS A 714 9.57 -33.06 17.42
C LYS A 714 8.78 -32.13 18.35
N LEU A 715 7.83 -31.39 17.74
CA LEU A 715 6.88 -30.54 18.45
C LEU A 715 6.04 -31.40 19.40
#